data_da64b0862df36cee8080d0f61b536f4b
#
_entry.id   da64b0862df36cee8080d0f61b536f4b
#
_cell.length_a   1.000
_cell.length_b   1.000
_cell.length_c   1.000
_cell.angle_alpha   90.00
_cell.angle_beta   90.00
_cell.angle_gamma   90.00
#
_symmetry.space_group_name_H-M   'P 1'
#
loop_
_entity.id
_entity.type
_entity.pdbx_description
1 polymer ?
#
loop_
_entity_poly.entity_id
_entity_poly.type
_entity_poly.pdbx_seq_one_letter_code
_entity_poly.pdbx_strand_id
1 'polypeptide(L)'
;MLQQYKTLGGVHVEFSQQELDYKQGIDFLLESLDSQRGAVFASSFEYPGRYTCWDIGFYNPPLVIICQSNTICFEALNQRGEILLSFLYPLLKTTDLWEVINQTTSFCQLKIKSSDKVFSEEERSHQPSVFSAIRLLLNFFKTEEDSYLGLYGAFGFDLIYQFEQLERCKPRNETQRDMVLYLPDEIYIVNHRKEEAFVRRYDFQYQGRSTQSLSREGKYSPYQPIHKPEKNCDHEPGEYAEVVKKAKEKFSCGDLFEVVPSQTFYTHFAEKPSILFRQMREINPSPYGFFVNLGDEEYLVGASPEMYVRVQGKRVETCPISGTIKRGADAIEDAHNIQILLDSEKEESELTMCTDVDRNDKSRICEAGSVKVIGRRQIEMYSRLIHTVDHVEGILRDGFDVVDAFLTHMWVVTVTGAPKIWAMNFIEQHEKSPRKWYAGAVGWFGFDGNLNTGLVLRTVRIEKGTAEIRVGATLLYDSIPEAEEEETRLKASAFLDILQKPWQKAKKKTEDVPLVGKNKKVLLIDHQDSFVHTLANYLRQTGAAVTTVRYDKAIGYLQNNHFDLIVLSPGPGKPVDFKLSETIDVILSKNIPIFGVCLGLQGIVEYFGGVLDVLEYPMHGKSSVIRVLDNKGLFSGLGDCFKAGRYHSLYARAETLPNELLVTAVSEDDVIMAVSHEHLPVHAVQFHPETILSLSDQVGLRIIINLMNMVKDNG
;
A
#
# COMPACT_ATOMS: atom_id res chain seq x y z
N MET A 1 13.19 -16.72 31.40
CA MET A 1 14.02 -17.94 31.53
C MET A 1 15.31 -17.71 30.77
N LEU A 2 16.44 -18.17 31.35
CA LEU A 2 17.71 -18.17 30.65
C LEU A 2 17.75 -19.39 29.75
N GLN A 3 18.04 -19.21 28.49
CA GLN A 3 18.17 -20.26 27.47
C GLN A 3 19.59 -20.21 26.88
N GLN A 4 20.12 -21.35 26.46
CA GLN A 4 21.46 -21.42 25.92
C GLN A 4 21.52 -22.45 24.79
N TYR A 5 22.35 -22.18 23.81
CA TYR A 5 22.65 -23.12 22.71
C TYR A 5 24.08 -22.94 22.21
N LYS A 6 24.52 -23.83 21.34
CA LYS A 6 25.82 -23.76 20.71
C LYS A 6 25.67 -23.69 19.21
N THR A 7 26.30 -22.69 18.56
CA THR A 7 26.30 -22.54 17.11
C THR A 7 27.15 -23.60 16.41
N LEU A 8 26.97 -23.75 15.10
CA LEU A 8 27.81 -24.68 14.28
C LEU A 8 29.30 -24.35 14.40
N GLY A 9 29.68 -23.07 14.46
CA GLY A 9 31.04 -22.60 14.66
C GLY A 9 31.58 -22.72 16.08
N GLY A 10 30.76 -23.24 17.02
CA GLY A 10 31.17 -23.49 18.38
C GLY A 10 31.01 -22.34 19.36
N VAL A 11 30.36 -21.26 19.00
CA VAL A 11 30.02 -20.15 19.89
C VAL A 11 28.91 -20.60 20.84
N HIS A 12 29.12 -20.43 22.14
CA HIS A 12 28.06 -20.58 23.14
C HIS A 12 27.28 -19.27 23.20
N VAL A 13 25.97 -19.37 22.98
CA VAL A 13 25.03 -18.26 23.05
C VAL A 13 24.09 -18.49 24.23
N GLU A 14 24.02 -17.52 25.10
CA GLU A 14 23.08 -17.48 26.22
C GLU A 14 22.13 -16.31 25.98
N PHE A 15 20.82 -16.50 26.12
CA PHE A 15 19.88 -15.40 25.99
C PHE A 15 18.80 -15.43 27.09
N SER A 16 18.38 -14.23 27.45
CA SER A 16 17.21 -13.98 28.30
C SER A 16 16.09 -13.37 27.48
N GLN A 17 14.86 -13.76 27.78
CA GLN A 17 13.67 -13.15 27.22
C GLN A 17 12.86 -12.48 28.32
N GLN A 18 12.51 -11.22 28.11
CA GLN A 18 11.69 -10.40 29.00
C GLN A 18 10.46 -9.90 28.24
N GLU A 19 9.28 -10.11 28.82
CA GLU A 19 8.03 -9.58 28.29
C GLU A 19 7.97 -8.07 28.42
N LEU A 20 7.35 -7.42 27.46
CA LEU A 20 7.13 -5.98 27.36
C LEU A 20 5.63 -5.68 27.24
N ASP A 21 5.24 -4.47 27.59
CA ASP A 21 3.88 -4.00 27.34
C ASP A 21 3.62 -3.87 25.84
N TYR A 22 2.74 -4.71 25.30
CA TYR A 22 2.37 -4.70 23.90
C TYR A 22 1.87 -3.33 23.42
N LYS A 23 1.15 -2.55 24.28
CA LYS A 23 0.60 -1.24 23.93
C LYS A 23 1.67 -0.17 23.67
N GLN A 24 2.84 -0.32 24.27
CA GLN A 24 3.98 0.56 24.03
C GLN A 24 4.73 0.17 22.74
N GLY A 25 4.63 -1.10 22.35
CA GLY A 25 5.24 -1.63 21.13
C GLY A 25 6.72 -1.28 21.02
N ILE A 26 7.10 -0.76 19.85
CA ILE A 26 8.47 -0.32 19.53
C ILE A 26 8.64 1.22 19.54
N ASP A 27 7.67 1.99 20.01
CA ASP A 27 7.69 3.44 19.88
C ASP A 27 8.91 4.11 20.52
N PHE A 28 9.40 3.57 21.63
CA PHE A 28 10.63 4.05 22.27
C PHE A 28 11.89 3.80 21.44
N LEU A 29 11.92 2.69 20.66
CA LEU A 29 13.03 2.40 19.74
C LEU A 29 13.13 3.47 18.65
N LEU A 30 12.01 3.92 18.13
CA LEU A 30 12.00 4.93 17.06
C LEU A 30 12.73 6.21 17.50
N GLU A 31 12.50 6.66 18.73
CA GLU A 31 13.17 7.84 19.28
C GLU A 31 14.68 7.59 19.51
N SER A 32 15.04 6.38 19.91
CA SER A 32 16.45 6.01 20.09
C SER A 32 17.21 6.04 18.76
N LEU A 33 16.57 5.61 17.67
CA LEU A 33 17.17 5.58 16.33
C LEU A 33 17.46 6.97 15.75
N ASP A 34 16.86 8.05 16.25
CA ASP A 34 17.23 9.41 15.86
C ASP A 34 18.66 9.80 16.28
N SER A 35 19.27 9.05 17.19
CA SER A 35 20.58 9.36 17.76
C SER A 35 21.53 8.17 17.90
N GLN A 36 21.05 6.96 17.70
CA GLN A 36 21.82 5.73 17.90
C GLN A 36 21.66 4.81 16.69
N ARG A 37 22.74 4.16 16.28
CA ARG A 37 22.72 3.18 15.17
C ARG A 37 21.75 2.02 15.50
N GLY A 38 21.07 1.51 14.51
CA GLY A 38 20.13 0.41 14.64
C GLY A 38 19.08 0.42 13.56
N ALA A 39 18.06 -0.40 13.74
CA ALA A 39 16.97 -0.52 12.77
C ALA A 39 15.66 -0.95 13.43
N VAL A 40 14.57 -0.57 12.80
CA VAL A 40 13.23 -1.12 12.98
C VAL A 40 12.72 -1.59 11.63
N PHE A 41 12.25 -2.83 11.58
CA PHE A 41 11.51 -3.43 10.47
C PHE A 41 10.11 -3.71 10.97
N ALA A 42 9.10 -3.20 10.27
CA ALA A 42 7.72 -3.27 10.69
C ALA A 42 6.83 -3.75 9.54
N SER A 43 6.01 -4.75 9.79
CA SER A 43 4.98 -5.19 8.86
C SER A 43 3.62 -4.76 9.37
N SER A 44 3.06 -3.74 8.78
CA SER A 44 1.74 -3.19 9.13
C SER A 44 0.64 -3.59 8.13
N PHE A 45 0.93 -4.52 7.24
CA PHE A 45 0.01 -5.06 6.25
C PHE A 45 -0.05 -6.59 6.36
N GLU A 46 -1.27 -7.13 6.46
CA GLU A 46 -1.50 -8.57 6.54
C GLU A 46 -2.18 -9.08 5.25
N TYR A 47 -1.62 -10.15 4.70
CA TYR A 47 -2.24 -10.88 3.60
C TYR A 47 -2.09 -12.39 3.87
N PRO A 48 -3.20 -13.17 3.88
CA PRO A 48 -3.17 -14.59 4.21
C PRO A 48 -2.15 -15.38 3.37
N GLY A 49 -1.29 -16.12 4.05
CA GLY A 49 -0.24 -16.95 3.41
C GLY A 49 0.97 -16.19 2.87
N ARG A 50 0.99 -14.84 2.95
CA ARG A 50 2.04 -14.01 2.40
C ARG A 50 2.68 -13.08 3.42
N TYR A 51 1.91 -12.21 4.05
CA TYR A 51 2.40 -11.24 5.03
C TYR A 51 1.68 -11.38 6.37
N THR A 52 2.42 -11.19 7.46
CA THR A 52 1.89 -11.15 8.83
C THR A 52 2.34 -9.87 9.52
N CYS A 53 1.50 -9.31 10.37
CA CYS A 53 1.82 -8.09 11.11
C CYS A 53 2.76 -8.40 12.28
N TRP A 54 3.99 -7.91 12.19
CA TRP A 54 5.00 -7.99 13.26
C TRP A 54 5.98 -6.83 13.14
N ASP A 55 6.61 -6.46 14.26
CA ASP A 55 7.73 -5.52 14.27
C ASP A 55 8.94 -6.19 14.92
N ILE A 56 10.12 -5.91 14.39
CA ILE A 56 11.41 -6.30 14.96
C ILE A 56 12.35 -5.12 14.90
N GLY A 57 13.11 -4.87 15.98
CA GLY A 57 14.02 -3.76 15.99
C GLY A 57 15.09 -3.86 17.07
N PHE A 58 16.10 -3.04 16.93
CA PHE A 58 17.23 -2.95 17.87
C PHE A 58 17.90 -1.59 17.74
N TYR A 59 18.65 -1.22 18.77
CA TYR A 59 19.55 -0.08 18.77
C TYR A 59 20.85 -0.46 19.49
N ASN A 60 21.91 0.35 19.28
CA ASN A 60 23.26 0.07 19.80
C ASN A 60 23.78 -1.34 19.54
N PRO A 61 23.72 -1.84 18.28
CA PRO A 61 24.29 -3.14 17.97
C PRO A 61 25.81 -3.12 18.26
N PRO A 62 26.39 -4.23 18.76
CA PRO A 62 27.82 -4.28 19.08
C PRO A 62 28.70 -4.27 17.83
N LEU A 63 28.24 -4.80 16.70
CA LEU A 63 29.03 -4.96 15.49
C LEU A 63 28.29 -4.45 14.26
N VAL A 64 29.00 -3.71 13.39
CA VAL A 64 28.54 -3.33 12.05
C VAL A 64 29.47 -3.90 10.98
N ILE A 65 28.88 -4.26 9.86
CA ILE A 65 29.57 -4.74 8.65
C ILE A 65 29.24 -3.77 7.53
N ILE A 66 30.27 -3.16 6.95
CA ILE A 66 30.13 -2.13 5.93
C ILE A 66 30.83 -2.61 4.66
N CYS A 67 30.15 -2.53 3.53
CA CYS A 67 30.74 -2.79 2.23
C CYS A 67 30.83 -1.52 1.40
N GLN A 68 31.94 -1.37 0.71
CA GLN A 68 32.19 -0.34 -0.27
C GLN A 68 32.99 -0.95 -1.44
N SER A 69 32.37 -1.04 -2.60
CA SER A 69 32.94 -1.74 -3.77
C SER A 69 33.38 -3.17 -3.42
N ASN A 70 34.64 -3.51 -3.62
CA ASN A 70 35.20 -4.81 -3.29
C ASN A 70 35.84 -4.91 -1.90
N THR A 71 35.55 -3.94 -1.04
CA THR A 71 36.07 -3.89 0.32
C THR A 71 34.95 -4.12 1.32
N ILE A 72 35.20 -4.97 2.32
CA ILE A 72 34.28 -5.21 3.45
C ILE A 72 35.00 -4.91 4.75
N CYS A 73 34.31 -4.18 5.63
CA CYS A 73 34.82 -3.77 6.92
C CYS A 73 33.92 -4.30 8.03
N PHE A 74 34.53 -4.88 9.06
CA PHE A 74 33.90 -5.28 10.32
C PHE A 74 34.34 -4.28 11.38
N GLU A 75 33.41 -3.54 11.98
CA GLU A 75 33.68 -2.49 12.97
C GLU A 75 32.91 -2.79 14.26
N ALA A 76 33.65 -2.83 15.38
CA ALA A 76 33.10 -2.91 16.72
C ALA A 76 32.57 -1.53 17.13
N LEU A 77 31.31 -1.45 17.54
CA LEU A 77 30.67 -0.21 17.98
C LEU A 77 30.76 0.03 19.48
N ASN A 78 31.12 -1.02 20.22
CA ASN A 78 31.36 -0.99 21.67
C ASN A 78 32.28 -2.15 22.10
N GLN A 79 32.54 -2.30 23.40
CA GLN A 79 33.42 -3.36 23.92
C GLN A 79 32.91 -4.76 23.60
N ARG A 80 31.60 -4.98 23.56
CA ARG A 80 31.00 -6.28 23.19
C ARG A 80 31.33 -6.64 21.75
N GLY A 81 31.32 -5.63 20.85
CA GLY A 81 31.74 -5.76 19.46
C GLY A 81 33.22 -6.15 19.32
N GLU A 82 34.10 -5.61 20.16
CA GLU A 82 35.53 -6.01 20.16
C GLU A 82 35.70 -7.49 20.53
N ILE A 83 34.91 -8.01 21.48
CA ILE A 83 34.89 -9.42 21.79
C ILE A 83 34.40 -10.24 20.62
N LEU A 84 33.25 -9.88 20.00
CA LEU A 84 32.71 -10.57 18.82
C LEU A 84 33.73 -10.55 17.64
N LEU A 85 34.33 -9.42 17.39
CA LEU A 85 35.33 -9.28 16.34
C LEU A 85 36.55 -10.19 16.60
N SER A 86 36.94 -10.36 17.88
CA SER A 86 38.02 -11.27 18.26
C SER A 86 37.72 -12.74 17.97
N PHE A 87 36.43 -13.15 17.90
CA PHE A 87 36.03 -14.49 17.48
C PHE A 87 36.22 -14.67 15.96
N LEU A 88 36.03 -13.62 15.21
CA LEU A 88 36.06 -13.62 13.75
C LEU A 88 37.49 -13.58 13.20
N TYR A 89 38.46 -12.96 13.88
CA TYR A 89 39.82 -12.82 13.38
C TYR A 89 40.48 -14.11 12.94
N PRO A 90 40.42 -15.22 13.70
CA PRO A 90 40.99 -16.49 13.25
C PRO A 90 40.31 -16.97 11.95
N LEU A 91 39.00 -16.83 11.83
CA LEU A 91 38.23 -17.26 10.67
C LEU A 91 38.55 -16.44 9.42
N LEU A 92 38.64 -15.13 9.56
CA LEU A 92 38.92 -14.22 8.46
C LEU A 92 40.33 -14.40 7.87
N LYS A 93 41.22 -15.14 8.56
CA LYS A 93 42.58 -15.48 8.10
C LYS A 93 42.70 -16.87 7.45
N THR A 94 41.63 -17.65 7.44
CA THR A 94 41.69 -19.05 6.98
C THR A 94 41.51 -19.24 5.47
N THR A 95 41.29 -18.14 4.72
CA THR A 95 40.95 -18.23 3.30
C THR A 95 41.80 -17.29 2.44
N ASP A 96 42.03 -17.68 1.20
CA ASP A 96 42.74 -16.89 0.19
C ASP A 96 41.81 -16.01 -0.65
N LEU A 97 40.52 -15.96 -0.35
CA LEU A 97 39.52 -15.19 -1.10
C LEU A 97 39.67 -13.65 -0.96
N TRP A 98 40.36 -13.19 0.08
CA TRP A 98 40.62 -11.79 0.35
C TRP A 98 41.98 -11.55 0.97
N GLU A 99 42.35 -10.28 1.02
CA GLU A 99 43.50 -9.77 1.74
C GLU A 99 43.03 -8.93 2.95
N VAL A 100 43.66 -9.12 4.10
CA VAL A 100 43.43 -8.27 5.27
C VAL A 100 44.26 -7.02 5.09
N ILE A 101 43.59 -5.88 4.81
CA ILE A 101 44.27 -4.58 4.57
C ILE A 101 44.64 -3.91 5.87
N ASN A 102 43.70 -3.91 6.83
CA ASN A 102 43.86 -3.27 8.12
C ASN A 102 43.15 -4.06 9.20
N GLN A 103 43.79 -4.17 10.37
CA GLN A 103 43.24 -4.85 11.52
C GLN A 103 43.70 -4.19 12.83
N THR A 104 42.72 -3.88 13.69
CA THR A 104 42.91 -3.41 15.07
C THR A 104 42.00 -4.24 16.00
N THR A 105 41.93 -3.91 17.28
CA THR A 105 41.00 -4.59 18.22
C THR A 105 39.53 -4.30 17.89
N SER A 106 39.24 -3.11 17.30
CA SER A 106 37.88 -2.64 17.00
C SER A 106 37.52 -2.64 15.52
N PHE A 107 38.43 -3.07 14.63
CA PHE A 107 38.26 -2.90 13.20
C PHE A 107 39.03 -3.98 12.41
N CYS A 108 38.38 -4.53 11.36
CA CYS A 108 39.01 -5.42 10.40
C CYS A 108 38.52 -5.14 8.99
N GLN A 109 39.42 -4.75 8.10
CA GLN A 109 39.09 -4.45 6.71
C GLN A 109 39.72 -5.49 5.77
N LEU A 110 38.89 -6.03 4.91
CA LEU A 110 39.25 -7.03 3.91
C LEU A 110 39.02 -6.45 2.51
N LYS A 111 39.93 -6.78 1.60
CA LYS A 111 39.78 -6.53 0.17
C LYS A 111 39.59 -7.86 -0.55
N ILE A 112 38.46 -8.02 -1.21
CA ILE A 112 38.15 -9.22 -1.99
C ILE A 112 39.10 -9.31 -3.20
N LYS A 113 39.70 -10.47 -3.41
CA LYS A 113 40.55 -10.73 -4.56
C LYS A 113 39.71 -11.09 -5.78
N SER A 114 40.09 -10.58 -6.94
CA SER A 114 39.54 -11.06 -8.21
C SER A 114 39.89 -12.50 -8.43
N SER A 115 39.03 -13.24 -9.11
CA SER A 115 39.26 -14.64 -9.47
C SER A 115 39.23 -14.79 -10.98
N ASP A 116 40.21 -15.47 -11.53
CA ASP A 116 40.26 -15.84 -12.96
C ASP A 116 39.46 -17.13 -13.25
N LYS A 117 38.87 -17.73 -12.21
CA LYS A 117 38.05 -18.94 -12.36
C LYS A 117 36.74 -18.57 -13.07
N VAL A 118 36.41 -19.34 -14.09
CA VAL A 118 35.12 -19.26 -14.77
C VAL A 118 34.09 -20.06 -13.97
N PHE A 119 33.00 -19.43 -13.62
CA PHE A 119 31.84 -20.04 -12.95
C PHE A 119 30.73 -20.27 -13.98
N SER A 120 30.00 -21.38 -13.88
CA SER A 120 28.74 -21.52 -14.61
C SER A 120 27.71 -20.46 -14.12
N GLU A 121 26.70 -20.20 -14.91
CA GLU A 121 25.68 -19.21 -14.53
C GLU A 121 24.96 -19.63 -13.25
N GLU A 122 24.78 -20.93 -13.00
CA GLU A 122 24.21 -21.47 -11.78
C GLU A 122 25.10 -21.22 -10.55
N GLU A 123 26.42 -21.25 -10.73
CA GLU A 123 27.41 -21.12 -9.66
C GLU A 123 27.96 -19.67 -9.51
N ARG A 124 27.47 -18.72 -10.29
CA ARG A 124 27.97 -17.31 -10.21
C ARG A 124 27.87 -16.70 -8.83
N SER A 125 26.87 -17.06 -8.05
CA SER A 125 26.71 -16.62 -6.67
C SER A 125 27.82 -17.12 -5.72
N HIS A 126 28.61 -18.12 -6.13
CA HIS A 126 29.75 -18.64 -5.37
C HIS A 126 31.08 -17.94 -5.72
N GLN A 127 31.11 -17.06 -6.73
CA GLN A 127 32.33 -16.31 -7.02
C GLN A 127 32.77 -15.45 -5.84
N PRO A 128 34.11 -15.24 -5.67
CA PRO A 128 34.62 -14.38 -4.59
C PRO A 128 33.99 -12.99 -4.62
N SER A 129 33.37 -12.62 -3.53
CA SER A 129 32.67 -11.34 -3.35
C SER A 129 32.59 -10.99 -1.86
N VAL A 130 32.09 -9.83 -1.52
CA VAL A 130 31.84 -9.46 -0.11
C VAL A 130 30.88 -10.45 0.56
N PHE A 131 30.02 -11.09 -0.20
CA PHE A 131 29.11 -12.11 0.32
C PHE A 131 29.82 -13.42 0.72
N SER A 132 31.04 -13.68 0.24
CA SER A 132 31.85 -14.79 0.73
C SER A 132 32.19 -14.62 2.22
N ALA A 133 32.44 -13.39 2.66
CA ALA A 133 32.65 -13.08 4.08
C ALA A 133 31.34 -13.15 4.88
N ILE A 134 30.21 -12.74 4.29
CA ILE A 134 28.89 -12.88 4.91
C ILE A 134 28.54 -14.37 5.11
N ARG A 135 28.75 -15.23 4.11
CA ARG A 135 28.56 -16.70 4.24
C ARG A 135 29.37 -17.30 5.37
N LEU A 136 30.62 -16.84 5.52
CA LEU A 136 31.49 -17.31 6.61
C LEU A 136 30.88 -16.97 7.98
N LEU A 137 30.33 -15.77 8.16
CA LEU A 137 29.65 -15.39 9.40
C LEU A 137 28.39 -16.20 9.61
N LEU A 138 27.54 -16.30 8.56
CA LEU A 138 26.30 -17.08 8.64
C LEU A 138 26.57 -18.51 9.07
N ASN A 139 27.60 -19.16 8.51
CA ASN A 139 28.00 -20.51 8.89
C ASN A 139 28.58 -20.59 10.31
N PHE A 140 29.34 -19.58 10.73
CA PHE A 140 29.94 -19.57 12.07
C PHE A 140 28.89 -19.43 13.18
N PHE A 141 27.87 -18.58 12.96
CA PHE A 141 26.77 -18.39 13.90
C PHE A 141 25.55 -19.28 13.65
N LYS A 142 25.60 -20.19 12.65
CA LYS A 142 24.46 -21.04 12.27
C LYS A 142 23.89 -21.82 13.44
N THR A 143 22.56 -21.78 13.58
CA THR A 143 21.78 -22.47 14.61
C THR A 143 20.36 -22.74 14.11
N GLU A 144 19.69 -23.76 14.64
CA GLU A 144 18.25 -24.00 14.44
C GLU A 144 17.44 -23.61 15.70
N GLU A 145 18.13 -23.19 16.77
CA GLU A 145 17.53 -22.94 18.10
C GLU A 145 16.98 -21.52 18.23
N ASP A 146 17.34 -20.59 17.33
CA ASP A 146 16.93 -19.18 17.41
C ASP A 146 16.67 -18.59 16.04
N SER A 147 15.44 -18.10 15.83
CA SER A 147 14.99 -17.51 14.58
C SER A 147 15.09 -15.97 14.55
N TYR A 148 15.60 -15.34 15.62
CA TYR A 148 15.71 -13.88 15.69
C TYR A 148 17.13 -13.37 15.55
N LEU A 149 18.13 -14.15 15.94
CA LEU A 149 19.51 -13.70 15.80
C LEU A 149 19.97 -13.79 14.34
N GLY A 150 20.63 -12.74 13.86
CA GLY A 150 21.03 -12.64 12.44
C GLY A 150 21.76 -11.35 12.11
N LEU A 151 21.95 -11.11 10.82
CA LEU A 151 22.51 -9.89 10.25
C LEU A 151 21.39 -9.04 9.65
N TYR A 152 21.21 -7.82 10.15
CA TYR A 152 20.09 -6.93 9.82
C TYR A 152 20.59 -5.65 9.18
N GLY A 153 19.98 -5.19 8.08
CA GLY A 153 20.36 -3.89 7.51
C GLY A 153 19.87 -3.65 6.10
N ALA A 154 20.71 -2.97 5.32
CA ALA A 154 20.40 -2.51 3.98
C ALA A 154 21.49 -2.90 2.97
N PHE A 155 21.05 -3.17 1.73
CA PHE A 155 21.85 -3.58 0.58
C PHE A 155 21.63 -2.60 -0.56
N GLY A 156 22.69 -1.98 -1.04
CA GLY A 156 22.66 -0.96 -2.09
C GLY A 156 22.71 -1.54 -3.49
N PHE A 157 22.22 -0.77 -4.45
CA PHE A 157 22.17 -1.16 -5.86
C PHE A 157 23.54 -1.55 -6.43
N ASP A 158 24.60 -0.85 -6.03
CA ASP A 158 25.94 -1.03 -6.61
C ASP A 158 26.60 -2.37 -6.24
N LEU A 159 26.01 -3.19 -5.37
CA LEU A 159 26.45 -4.58 -5.14
C LEU A 159 26.43 -5.44 -6.41
N ILE A 160 25.61 -5.10 -7.39
CA ILE A 160 25.53 -5.81 -8.68
C ILE A 160 26.88 -5.77 -9.43
N TYR A 161 27.67 -4.73 -9.28
CA TYR A 161 28.97 -4.60 -9.95
C TYR A 161 30.03 -5.59 -9.48
N GLN A 162 29.76 -6.37 -8.44
CA GLN A 162 30.61 -7.48 -8.04
C GLN A 162 30.37 -8.74 -8.86
N PHE A 163 29.21 -8.84 -9.50
CA PHE A 163 28.76 -10.02 -10.24
C PHE A 163 28.65 -9.78 -11.74
N GLU A 164 28.31 -8.55 -12.13
CA GLU A 164 28.08 -8.16 -13.52
C GLU A 164 29.15 -7.17 -14.00
N GLN A 165 29.65 -7.40 -15.22
CA GLN A 165 30.60 -6.49 -15.87
C GLN A 165 29.84 -5.32 -16.52
N LEU A 166 29.35 -4.41 -15.69
CA LEU A 166 28.67 -3.19 -16.11
C LEU A 166 29.67 -2.03 -16.10
N GLU A 167 29.68 -1.19 -17.14
CA GLU A 167 30.50 0.00 -17.18
C GLU A 167 29.92 1.10 -16.25
N ARG A 168 30.73 1.55 -15.30
CA ARG A 168 30.35 2.66 -14.41
C ARG A 168 30.54 4.00 -15.12
N CYS A 169 29.46 4.62 -15.56
CA CYS A 169 29.50 5.90 -16.28
C CYS A 169 29.40 7.12 -15.35
N LYS A 170 28.98 6.93 -14.09
CA LYS A 170 28.81 8.02 -13.12
C LYS A 170 29.83 7.94 -12.00
N PRO A 171 30.33 9.10 -11.50
CA PRO A 171 31.18 9.12 -10.32
C PRO A 171 30.39 8.64 -9.09
N ARG A 172 31.06 7.90 -8.22
CA ARG A 172 30.56 7.51 -6.89
C ARG A 172 31.26 8.36 -5.83
N ASN A 173 30.52 8.81 -4.84
CA ASN A 173 31.09 9.47 -3.69
C ASN A 173 31.98 8.48 -2.93
N GLU A 174 33.17 8.91 -2.49
CA GLU A 174 34.06 8.07 -1.68
C GLU A 174 33.42 7.57 -0.37
N THR A 175 32.38 8.25 0.12
CA THR A 175 31.61 7.85 1.32
C THR A 175 30.42 6.98 1.01
N GLN A 176 30.12 6.67 -0.27
CA GLN A 176 28.99 5.81 -0.63
C GLN A 176 29.23 4.40 -0.14
N ARG A 177 28.30 3.90 0.64
CA ARG A 177 28.29 2.52 1.15
C ARG A 177 27.34 1.68 0.31
N ASP A 178 27.76 0.45 -0.02
CA ASP A 178 26.97 -0.47 -0.82
C ASP A 178 26.23 -1.49 0.04
N MET A 179 26.64 -1.70 1.29
CA MET A 179 25.95 -2.54 2.25
C MET A 179 26.26 -2.07 3.67
N VAL A 180 25.26 -2.07 4.54
CA VAL A 180 25.42 -1.87 5.98
C VAL A 180 24.58 -2.90 6.71
N LEU A 181 25.23 -3.82 7.41
CA LEU A 181 24.58 -4.85 8.21
C LEU A 181 25.01 -4.76 9.67
N TYR A 182 24.07 -4.96 10.57
CA TYR A 182 24.30 -5.01 12.01
C TYR A 182 24.15 -6.43 12.54
N LEU A 183 24.99 -6.82 13.49
CA LEU A 183 24.75 -7.98 14.35
C LEU A 183 24.28 -7.44 15.71
N PRO A 184 22.96 -7.44 15.99
CA PRO A 184 22.42 -6.99 17.26
C PRO A 184 22.57 -8.07 18.34
N ASP A 185 22.70 -7.64 19.59
CA ASP A 185 22.70 -8.51 20.77
C ASP A 185 21.57 -8.19 21.77
N GLU A 186 20.71 -7.25 21.38
CA GLU A 186 19.43 -6.97 22.04
C GLU A 186 18.40 -6.71 20.93
N ILE A 187 17.34 -7.53 20.88
CA ILE A 187 16.33 -7.49 19.81
C ILE A 187 14.95 -7.40 20.45
N TYR A 188 14.17 -6.44 20.01
CA TYR A 188 12.78 -6.18 20.42
C TYR A 188 11.85 -6.74 19.37
N ILE A 189 10.87 -7.53 19.78
CA ILE A 189 9.93 -8.22 18.91
C ILE A 189 8.51 -7.91 19.36
N VAL A 190 7.65 -7.54 18.41
CA VAL A 190 6.21 -7.35 18.60
C VAL A 190 5.47 -8.22 17.62
N ASN A 191 4.65 -9.13 18.11
CA ASN A 191 3.76 -9.96 17.31
C ASN A 191 2.33 -9.40 17.43
N HIS A 192 1.87 -8.68 16.40
CA HIS A 192 0.56 -8.04 16.42
C HIS A 192 -0.60 -9.04 16.37
N ARG A 193 -0.38 -10.22 15.83
CA ARG A 193 -1.40 -11.26 15.74
C ARG A 193 -1.71 -11.91 17.09
N LYS A 194 -0.66 -12.03 17.93
CA LYS A 194 -0.79 -12.62 19.27
C LYS A 194 -0.91 -11.57 20.37
N GLU A 195 -0.76 -10.28 20.04
CA GLU A 195 -0.66 -9.17 20.98
C GLU A 195 0.44 -9.39 22.03
N GLU A 196 1.58 -9.93 21.59
CA GLU A 196 2.75 -10.22 22.41
C GLU A 196 3.89 -9.27 22.07
N ALA A 197 4.60 -8.77 23.09
CA ALA A 197 5.84 -8.03 22.90
C ALA A 197 6.90 -8.52 23.89
N PHE A 198 8.13 -8.66 23.44
CA PHE A 198 9.25 -9.06 24.28
C PHE A 198 10.60 -8.57 23.74
N VAL A 199 11.59 -8.55 24.60
CA VAL A 199 12.98 -8.31 24.24
C VAL A 199 13.82 -9.54 24.53
N ARG A 200 14.71 -9.89 23.59
CA ARG A 200 15.76 -10.89 23.78
C ARG A 200 17.11 -10.21 23.94
N ARG A 201 17.87 -10.61 24.94
CA ARG A 201 19.24 -10.13 25.21
C ARG A 201 20.19 -11.30 25.15
N TYR A 202 21.23 -11.19 24.33
CA TYR A 202 22.17 -12.25 24.00
C TYR A 202 23.55 -11.96 24.63
N ASP A 203 24.18 -13.01 25.15
CA ASP A 203 25.57 -13.03 25.52
C ASP A 203 26.30 -14.16 24.77
N PHE A 204 27.51 -13.87 24.31
CA PHE A 204 28.30 -14.76 23.47
C PHE A 204 29.58 -15.17 24.19
N GLN A 205 29.94 -16.44 24.12
CA GLN A 205 31.18 -16.95 24.66
C GLN A 205 31.87 -17.86 23.64
N TYR A 206 33.17 -17.63 23.42
CA TYR A 206 34.00 -18.42 22.53
C TYR A 206 35.46 -18.36 22.95
N GLN A 207 36.15 -19.53 23.02
CA GLN A 207 37.58 -19.65 23.34
C GLN A 207 38.01 -18.83 24.58
N GLY A 208 37.21 -18.90 25.64
CA GLY A 208 37.50 -18.22 26.92
C GLY A 208 37.22 -16.71 26.95
N ARG A 209 36.71 -16.12 25.88
CA ARG A 209 36.26 -14.70 25.82
C ARG A 209 34.75 -14.67 25.88
N SER A 210 34.18 -13.66 26.54
CA SER A 210 32.73 -13.51 26.71
C SER A 210 32.30 -12.05 26.63
N THR A 211 31.08 -11.83 26.13
CA THR A 211 30.43 -10.50 26.17
C THR A 211 29.66 -10.28 27.47
N GLN A 212 29.54 -11.29 28.33
CA GLN A 212 28.78 -11.22 29.57
C GLN A 212 29.31 -10.10 30.49
N SER A 213 28.39 -9.36 31.10
CA SER A 213 28.68 -8.24 32.02
C SER A 213 29.28 -6.96 31.33
N LEU A 214 29.47 -6.96 30.03
CA LEU A 214 29.87 -5.75 29.30
C LEU A 214 28.65 -4.89 28.94
N SER A 215 28.82 -3.56 28.96
CA SER A 215 27.78 -2.60 28.59
C SER A 215 27.35 -2.77 27.14
N ARG A 216 26.02 -2.58 26.90
CA ARG A 216 25.41 -2.51 25.56
C ARG A 216 25.32 -1.08 25.02
N GLU A 217 25.80 -0.11 25.79
CA GLU A 217 25.78 1.29 25.34
C GLU A 217 26.63 1.49 24.10
N GLY A 218 26.11 2.28 23.18
CA GLY A 218 26.76 2.68 21.93
C GLY A 218 26.99 4.18 21.86
N LYS A 219 27.55 4.64 20.75
CA LYS A 219 27.80 6.06 20.50
C LYS A 219 26.47 6.79 20.29
N TYR A 220 26.30 7.90 21.02
CA TYR A 220 25.19 8.82 20.86
C TYR A 220 25.55 9.91 19.82
N SER A 221 24.78 10.00 18.73
CA SER A 221 24.98 10.99 17.67
C SER A 221 23.61 11.49 17.19
N PRO A 222 23.05 12.55 17.81
CA PRO A 222 21.71 13.02 17.49
C PRO A 222 21.64 13.56 16.07
N TYR A 223 20.50 13.35 15.40
CA TYR A 223 20.22 13.89 14.09
C TYR A 223 20.35 15.42 14.06
N GLN A 224 21.07 15.92 13.05
CA GLN A 224 21.29 17.35 12.84
C GLN A 224 21.01 17.72 11.38
N PRO A 225 20.00 18.55 11.09
CA PRO A 225 19.64 18.95 9.73
C PRO A 225 20.53 20.11 9.23
N ILE A 226 21.82 19.83 9.02
CA ILE A 226 22.83 20.85 8.74
C ILE A 226 22.77 21.32 7.28
N HIS A 227 22.49 20.39 6.34
CA HIS A 227 22.54 20.67 4.91
C HIS A 227 21.18 20.96 4.32
N LYS A 228 21.14 21.89 3.37
CA LYS A 228 20.00 22.15 2.50
C LYS A 228 20.39 21.77 1.08
N PRO A 229 19.50 21.10 0.32
CA PRO A 229 19.79 20.77 -1.07
C PRO A 229 19.92 22.04 -1.92
N GLU A 230 20.84 22.03 -2.85
CA GLU A 230 21.03 23.14 -3.81
C GLU A 230 19.99 23.11 -4.93
N LYS A 231 19.39 21.95 -5.19
CA LYS A 231 18.39 21.71 -6.23
C LYS A 231 17.26 20.86 -5.72
N ASN A 232 16.10 20.97 -6.35
CA ASN A 232 14.90 20.21 -5.96
C ASN A 232 14.77 18.87 -6.71
N CYS A 233 15.44 18.71 -7.84
CA CYS A 233 15.47 17.50 -8.66
C CYS A 233 16.83 17.36 -9.35
N ASP A 234 17.22 16.12 -9.70
CA ASP A 234 18.43 15.88 -10.50
C ASP A 234 18.18 16.04 -12.00
N HIS A 235 16.94 16.05 -12.45
CA HIS A 235 16.53 16.32 -13.83
C HIS A 235 15.86 17.69 -13.96
N GLU A 236 16.17 18.40 -15.05
CA GLU A 236 15.40 19.56 -15.49
C GLU A 236 14.10 19.12 -16.19
N PRO A 237 13.06 19.98 -16.27
CA PRO A 237 11.84 19.65 -16.98
C PRO A 237 12.09 19.23 -18.43
N GLY A 238 11.53 18.06 -18.82
CA GLY A 238 11.69 17.47 -20.16
C GLY A 238 12.90 16.52 -20.28
N GLU A 239 13.88 16.56 -19.39
CA GLU A 239 15.04 15.65 -19.48
C GLU A 239 14.67 14.18 -19.24
N TYR A 240 13.71 13.90 -18.34
CA TYR A 240 13.25 12.54 -18.13
C TYR A 240 12.46 12.03 -19.35
N ALA A 241 11.65 12.88 -19.97
CA ALA A 241 10.96 12.54 -21.22
C ALA A 241 11.95 12.18 -22.36
N GLU A 242 13.14 12.82 -22.43
CA GLU A 242 14.19 12.44 -23.37
C GLU A 242 14.78 11.04 -23.05
N VAL A 243 14.90 10.66 -21.77
CA VAL A 243 15.29 9.29 -21.40
C VAL A 243 14.27 8.28 -21.87
N VAL A 244 12.97 8.59 -21.76
CA VAL A 244 11.88 7.73 -22.27
C VAL A 244 11.99 7.55 -23.79
N LYS A 245 12.26 8.60 -24.56
CA LYS A 245 12.46 8.51 -26.03
C LYS A 245 13.62 7.58 -26.38
N LYS A 246 14.74 7.68 -25.68
CA LYS A 246 15.88 6.78 -25.88
C LYS A 246 15.55 5.33 -25.53
N ALA A 247 14.76 5.09 -24.48
CA ALA A 247 14.28 3.74 -24.15
C ALA A 247 13.42 3.16 -25.30
N LYS A 248 12.52 3.98 -25.87
CA LYS A 248 11.68 3.56 -27.02
C LYS A 248 12.50 3.15 -28.24
N GLU A 249 13.63 3.82 -28.50
CA GLU A 249 14.57 3.40 -29.57
C GLU A 249 15.13 2.00 -29.28
N LYS A 250 15.45 1.71 -28.01
CA LYS A 250 15.97 0.39 -27.58
C LYS A 250 14.90 -0.70 -27.65
N PHE A 251 13.65 -0.39 -27.33
CA PHE A 251 12.53 -1.32 -27.51
C PHE A 251 12.31 -1.64 -28.99
N SER A 252 12.42 -0.65 -29.88
CA SER A 252 12.21 -0.82 -31.33
C SER A 252 13.21 -1.76 -31.99
N CYS A 253 14.44 -1.84 -31.50
CA CYS A 253 15.48 -2.75 -32.01
C CYS A 253 15.63 -4.06 -31.21
N GLY A 254 14.81 -4.25 -30.18
CA GLY A 254 14.80 -5.48 -29.38
C GLY A 254 15.92 -5.56 -28.34
N ASP A 255 16.64 -4.47 -28.05
CA ASP A 255 17.66 -4.41 -27.04
C ASP A 255 17.05 -4.47 -25.63
N LEU A 256 15.86 -3.89 -25.46
CA LEU A 256 15.09 -3.87 -24.21
C LEU A 256 13.65 -4.32 -24.47
N PHE A 257 13.04 -4.92 -23.46
CA PHE A 257 11.61 -5.24 -23.42
C PHE A 257 10.87 -4.30 -22.47
N GLU A 258 11.55 -3.96 -21.37
CA GLU A 258 11.10 -3.10 -20.29
C GLU A 258 12.32 -2.44 -19.63
N VAL A 259 12.19 -1.18 -19.18
CA VAL A 259 13.21 -0.53 -18.35
C VAL A 259 12.58 0.49 -17.42
N VAL A 260 13.13 0.58 -16.20
CA VAL A 260 12.62 1.47 -15.13
C VAL A 260 13.69 2.48 -14.74
N PRO A 261 13.92 3.54 -15.56
CA PRO A 261 14.78 4.63 -15.16
C PRO A 261 14.13 5.45 -14.05
N SER A 262 14.96 6.12 -13.26
CA SER A 262 14.50 6.90 -12.11
C SER A 262 15.12 8.29 -12.08
N GLN A 263 14.45 9.20 -11.38
CA GLN A 263 14.98 10.52 -11.04
C GLN A 263 14.85 10.77 -9.53
N THR A 264 15.69 11.69 -9.02
CA THR A 264 15.77 11.98 -7.58
C THR A 264 15.28 13.38 -7.29
N PHE A 265 14.36 13.48 -6.34
CA PHE A 265 13.87 14.73 -5.79
C PHE A 265 14.49 14.99 -4.43
N TYR A 266 14.78 16.26 -4.16
CA TYR A 266 15.47 16.69 -2.94
C TYR A 266 14.64 17.72 -2.20
N THR A 267 14.64 17.62 -0.86
CA THR A 267 14.06 18.65 0.00
C THR A 267 14.84 18.73 1.30
N HIS A 268 14.78 19.87 1.98
CA HIS A 268 15.32 19.99 3.33
C HIS A 268 14.37 19.33 4.32
N PHE A 269 14.91 18.51 5.23
CA PHE A 269 14.15 17.84 6.27
C PHE A 269 14.72 18.20 7.66
N ALA A 270 14.00 19.04 8.38
CA ALA A 270 14.40 19.56 9.69
C ALA A 270 13.88 18.72 10.86
N GLU A 271 12.81 17.95 10.65
CA GLU A 271 12.20 17.10 11.68
C GLU A 271 13.03 15.82 11.91
N LYS A 272 12.75 15.13 13.02
CA LYS A 272 13.40 13.85 13.33
C LYS A 272 12.97 12.74 12.38
N PRO A 273 13.89 11.86 11.93
CA PRO A 273 13.56 10.73 11.05
C PRO A 273 12.48 9.79 11.62
N SER A 274 12.42 9.62 12.95
CA SER A 274 11.38 8.86 13.65
C SER A 274 9.96 9.38 13.41
N ILE A 275 9.80 10.71 13.28
CA ILE A 275 8.50 11.34 12.99
C ILE A 275 8.06 10.97 11.58
N LEU A 276 8.98 11.03 10.61
CA LEU A 276 8.69 10.62 9.23
C LEU A 276 8.23 9.16 9.17
N PHE A 277 8.91 8.25 9.89
CA PHE A 277 8.52 6.84 9.91
C PHE A 277 7.10 6.64 10.47
N ARG A 278 6.75 7.31 11.58
CA ARG A 278 5.39 7.27 12.14
C ARG A 278 4.35 7.75 11.13
N GLN A 279 4.62 8.86 10.44
CA GLN A 279 3.73 9.40 9.40
C GLN A 279 3.56 8.41 8.23
N MET A 280 4.66 7.87 7.73
CA MET A 280 4.63 6.91 6.62
C MET A 280 3.87 5.63 7.00
N ARG A 281 4.09 5.11 8.21
CA ARG A 281 3.39 3.91 8.73
C ARG A 281 1.88 4.14 8.85
N GLU A 282 1.45 5.34 9.26
CA GLU A 282 0.03 5.68 9.39
C GLU A 282 -0.64 5.91 8.03
N ILE A 283 0.03 6.62 7.13
CA ILE A 283 -0.53 7.00 5.82
C ILE A 283 -0.47 5.84 4.83
N ASN A 284 0.59 5.04 4.87
CA ASN A 284 0.85 3.97 3.92
C ASN A 284 1.29 2.67 4.63
N PRO A 285 0.39 1.97 5.34
CA PRO A 285 0.68 0.65 5.89
C PRO A 285 1.22 -0.27 4.80
N SER A 286 2.35 -0.93 5.07
CA SER A 286 3.05 -1.77 4.09
C SER A 286 3.58 -3.05 4.73
N PRO A 287 3.86 -4.12 3.96
CA PRO A 287 4.45 -5.35 4.48
C PRO A 287 5.92 -5.17 4.89
N TYR A 288 6.63 -4.23 4.28
CA TYR A 288 8.03 -3.92 4.55
C TYR A 288 8.18 -2.43 4.89
N GLY A 289 7.71 -2.03 6.08
CA GLY A 289 8.06 -0.75 6.69
C GLY A 289 9.43 -0.85 7.33
N PHE A 290 10.25 0.18 7.23
CA PHE A 290 11.56 0.19 7.87
C PHE A 290 12.04 1.60 8.22
N PHE A 291 12.76 1.66 9.33
CA PHE A 291 13.55 2.82 9.72
C PHE A 291 14.93 2.32 10.14
N VAL A 292 15.95 2.68 9.37
CA VAL A 292 17.35 2.27 9.60
C VAL A 292 18.23 3.50 9.79
N ASN A 293 18.88 3.60 10.94
CA ASN A 293 19.99 4.51 11.15
C ASN A 293 21.28 3.80 10.73
N LEU A 294 21.78 4.16 9.56
CA LEU A 294 22.99 3.56 8.97
C LEU A 294 24.31 4.09 9.60
N GLY A 295 24.22 5.04 10.53
CA GLY A 295 25.37 5.79 11.03
C GLY A 295 25.78 6.92 10.09
N ASP A 296 26.76 7.72 10.52
CA ASP A 296 27.32 8.83 9.74
C ASP A 296 26.27 9.83 9.26
N GLU A 297 25.21 10.03 10.07
CA GLU A 297 24.05 10.90 9.80
C GLU A 297 23.26 10.52 8.55
N GLU A 298 23.30 9.23 8.16
CA GLU A 298 22.51 8.67 7.07
C GLU A 298 21.40 7.75 7.59
N TYR A 299 20.18 7.97 7.10
CA TYR A 299 18.99 7.25 7.51
C TYR A 299 18.19 6.79 6.29
N LEU A 300 17.55 5.62 6.41
CA LEU A 300 16.53 5.14 5.47
C LEU A 300 15.20 5.02 6.18
N VAL A 301 14.18 5.65 5.64
CA VAL A 301 12.79 5.57 6.11
C VAL A 301 11.92 5.16 4.94
N GLY A 302 11.31 3.98 5.03
CA GLY A 302 10.58 3.40 3.91
C GLY A 302 9.31 2.68 4.30
N ALA A 303 8.39 2.57 3.33
CA ALA A 303 7.15 1.81 3.39
C ALA A 303 6.98 1.02 2.09
N SER A 304 7.80 -0.01 1.92
CA SER A 304 7.83 -0.80 0.69
C SER A 304 6.68 -1.81 0.63
N PRO A 305 5.97 -1.88 -0.49
CA PRO A 305 4.92 -2.89 -0.69
C PRO A 305 5.48 -4.24 -1.12
N GLU A 306 6.73 -4.31 -1.60
CA GLU A 306 7.24 -5.42 -2.40
C GLU A 306 8.26 -6.26 -1.63
N MET A 307 8.03 -7.57 -1.65
CA MET A 307 9.00 -8.57 -1.21
C MET A 307 10.15 -8.64 -2.23
N TYR A 308 11.40 -8.42 -1.75
CA TYR A 308 12.55 -8.69 -2.59
C TYR A 308 12.78 -10.20 -2.73
N VAL A 309 13.16 -10.87 -1.64
CA VAL A 309 13.27 -12.34 -1.54
C VAL A 309 13.02 -12.75 -0.10
N ARG A 310 12.25 -13.81 0.08
CA ARG A 310 12.09 -14.49 1.35
C ARG A 310 12.48 -15.96 1.21
N VAL A 311 13.21 -16.49 2.19
CA VAL A 311 13.54 -17.91 2.30
C VAL A 311 13.12 -18.39 3.67
N GLN A 312 12.35 -19.47 3.72
CA GLN A 312 11.95 -20.17 4.94
C GLN A 312 12.28 -21.66 4.78
N GLY A 313 13.28 -22.12 5.51
CA GLY A 313 13.88 -23.44 5.27
C GLY A 313 14.48 -23.53 3.85
N LYS A 314 13.93 -24.36 2.99
CA LYS A 314 14.31 -24.45 1.57
C LYS A 314 13.38 -23.69 0.62
N ARG A 315 12.25 -23.15 1.10
CA ARG A 315 11.28 -22.47 0.27
C ARG A 315 11.72 -21.03 -0.01
N VAL A 316 11.90 -20.72 -1.29
CA VAL A 316 12.22 -19.38 -1.80
C VAL A 316 10.95 -18.75 -2.35
N GLU A 317 10.64 -17.53 -1.96
CA GLU A 317 9.44 -16.82 -2.37
C GLU A 317 9.77 -15.39 -2.81
N THR A 318 9.02 -14.92 -3.78
CA THR A 318 8.98 -13.51 -4.23
C THR A 318 7.55 -13.13 -4.57
N CYS A 319 7.28 -11.84 -4.56
CA CYS A 319 5.96 -11.31 -4.90
C CYS A 319 6.13 -10.08 -5.81
N PRO A 320 6.41 -10.28 -7.11
CA PRO A 320 6.52 -9.17 -8.04
C PRO A 320 5.18 -8.42 -8.13
N ILE A 321 5.26 -7.09 -8.07
CA ILE A 321 4.14 -6.17 -8.14
C ILE A 321 4.23 -5.40 -9.45
N SER A 322 3.18 -5.45 -10.24
CA SER A 322 2.97 -4.55 -11.36
C SER A 322 1.47 -4.26 -11.50
N GLY A 323 1.15 -3.15 -12.12
CA GLY A 323 -0.23 -2.70 -12.16
C GLY A 323 -0.63 -1.93 -10.91
N THR A 324 -1.03 -0.68 -11.12
CA THR A 324 -1.38 0.22 -10.03
C THR A 324 -2.56 1.08 -10.42
N ILE A 325 -3.59 1.10 -9.59
CA ILE A 325 -4.71 2.02 -9.71
C ILE A 325 -5.02 2.64 -8.35
N LYS A 326 -5.58 3.85 -8.35
CA LYS A 326 -6.00 4.52 -7.11
C LYS A 326 -7.16 3.79 -6.43
N ARG A 327 -7.27 3.93 -5.11
CA ARG A 327 -8.47 3.55 -4.37
C ARG A 327 -9.66 4.39 -4.81
N GLY A 328 -10.83 3.79 -4.85
CA GLY A 328 -12.10 4.47 -4.98
C GLY A 328 -12.51 5.21 -3.70
N ALA A 329 -13.51 6.06 -3.80
CA ALA A 329 -14.13 6.71 -2.65
C ALA A 329 -14.90 5.72 -1.76
N ASP A 330 -15.36 4.62 -2.36
CA ASP A 330 -16.11 3.55 -1.68
C ASP A 330 -15.78 2.17 -2.29
N ALA A 331 -16.40 1.12 -1.74
CA ALA A 331 -16.19 -0.25 -2.17
C ALA A 331 -16.68 -0.53 -3.62
N ILE A 332 -17.60 0.27 -4.13
CA ILE A 332 -18.15 0.09 -5.50
C ILE A 332 -17.16 0.65 -6.51
N GLU A 333 -16.62 1.84 -6.25
CA GLU A 333 -15.57 2.42 -7.09
C GLU A 333 -14.30 1.58 -7.01
N ASP A 334 -13.93 1.03 -5.84
CA ASP A 334 -12.84 0.06 -5.71
C ASP A 334 -13.06 -1.16 -6.62
N ALA A 335 -14.25 -1.75 -6.63
CA ALA A 335 -14.57 -2.90 -7.48
C ALA A 335 -14.47 -2.55 -8.97
N HIS A 336 -14.92 -1.36 -9.36
CA HIS A 336 -14.78 -0.87 -10.74
C HIS A 336 -13.31 -0.63 -11.13
N ASN A 337 -12.53 -0.02 -10.25
CA ASN A 337 -11.09 0.20 -10.45
C ASN A 337 -10.33 -1.14 -10.54
N ILE A 338 -10.69 -2.13 -9.72
CA ILE A 338 -10.13 -3.48 -9.81
C ILE A 338 -10.43 -4.10 -11.18
N GLN A 339 -11.65 -3.94 -11.70
CA GLN A 339 -11.99 -4.45 -13.02
C GLN A 339 -11.17 -3.76 -14.12
N ILE A 340 -11.04 -2.43 -14.10
CA ILE A 340 -10.20 -1.68 -15.03
C ILE A 340 -8.75 -2.19 -14.99
N LEU A 341 -8.22 -2.42 -13.79
CA LEU A 341 -6.86 -2.92 -13.60
C LEU A 341 -6.68 -4.34 -14.17
N LEU A 342 -7.66 -5.21 -13.96
CA LEU A 342 -7.62 -6.59 -14.46
C LEU A 342 -7.85 -6.69 -15.98
N ASP A 343 -8.58 -5.74 -16.59
CA ASP A 343 -8.85 -5.71 -18.02
C ASP A 343 -7.72 -5.00 -18.80
N SER A 344 -6.73 -4.40 -18.12
CA SER A 344 -5.61 -3.72 -18.76
C SER A 344 -4.58 -4.71 -19.31
N GLU A 345 -4.44 -4.78 -20.64
CA GLU A 345 -3.43 -5.59 -21.33
C GLU A 345 -2.00 -5.09 -21.03
N LYS A 346 -1.81 -3.78 -20.87
CA LYS A 346 -0.51 -3.18 -20.52
C LYS A 346 -0.04 -3.72 -19.17
N GLU A 347 -0.87 -3.60 -18.13
CA GLU A 347 -0.53 -4.02 -16.76
C GLU A 347 -0.34 -5.55 -16.68
N GLU A 348 -1.09 -6.31 -17.47
CA GLU A 348 -0.88 -7.76 -17.58
C GLU A 348 0.46 -8.11 -18.22
N SER A 349 0.85 -7.41 -19.28
CA SER A 349 2.12 -7.63 -19.98
C SER A 349 3.31 -7.31 -19.08
N GLU A 350 3.28 -6.19 -18.34
CA GLU A 350 4.30 -5.81 -17.38
C GLU A 350 4.48 -6.89 -16.31
N LEU A 351 3.40 -7.28 -15.63
CA LEU A 351 3.48 -8.30 -14.57
C LEU A 351 3.92 -9.66 -15.11
N THR A 352 3.54 -10.00 -16.35
CA THR A 352 3.97 -11.25 -17.00
C THR A 352 5.48 -11.28 -17.20
N MET A 353 6.06 -10.18 -17.69
CA MET A 353 7.52 -10.08 -17.88
C MET A 353 8.26 -10.18 -16.54
N CYS A 354 7.82 -9.44 -15.53
CA CYS A 354 8.40 -9.49 -14.20
C CYS A 354 8.36 -10.92 -13.62
N THR A 355 7.24 -11.62 -13.76
CA THR A 355 7.02 -12.97 -13.24
C THR A 355 7.88 -14.00 -13.99
N ASP A 356 8.03 -13.88 -15.32
CA ASP A 356 8.83 -14.82 -16.09
C ASP A 356 10.33 -14.66 -15.81
N VAL A 357 10.83 -13.44 -15.63
CA VAL A 357 12.21 -13.20 -15.21
C VAL A 357 12.44 -13.71 -13.78
N ASP A 358 11.50 -13.50 -12.88
CA ASP A 358 11.57 -14.02 -11.51
C ASP A 358 11.60 -15.56 -11.47
N ARG A 359 10.81 -16.22 -12.32
CA ARG A 359 10.89 -17.68 -12.53
C ARG A 359 12.25 -18.13 -13.07
N ASN A 360 12.82 -17.37 -14.01
CA ASN A 360 14.17 -17.62 -14.53
C ASN A 360 15.22 -17.55 -13.42
N ASP A 361 15.17 -16.52 -12.57
CA ASP A 361 16.10 -16.34 -11.47
C ASP A 361 16.05 -17.50 -10.47
N LYS A 362 14.84 -17.92 -10.08
CA LYS A 362 14.66 -19.10 -9.21
C LYS A 362 15.12 -20.40 -9.88
N SER A 363 14.92 -20.55 -11.18
CA SER A 363 15.29 -21.77 -11.91
C SER A 363 16.80 -22.04 -11.89
N ARG A 364 17.62 -21.02 -11.63
CA ARG A 364 19.08 -21.17 -11.49
C ARG A 364 19.48 -21.94 -10.23
N ILE A 365 18.72 -21.81 -9.15
CA ILE A 365 19.09 -22.31 -7.80
C ILE A 365 18.08 -23.27 -7.18
N CYS A 366 16.90 -23.41 -7.75
CA CYS A 366 15.83 -24.26 -7.23
C CYS A 366 15.84 -25.65 -7.90
N GLU A 367 15.21 -26.61 -7.23
CA GLU A 367 14.99 -27.95 -7.75
C GLU A 367 14.18 -27.95 -9.06
N ALA A 368 14.51 -28.77 -9.99
CA ALA A 368 13.81 -28.87 -11.26
C ALA A 368 12.30 -29.17 -11.05
N GLY A 369 11.44 -28.36 -11.64
CA GLY A 369 9.99 -28.50 -11.51
C GLY A 369 9.39 -27.94 -10.21
N SER A 370 10.21 -27.40 -9.28
CA SER A 370 9.72 -26.80 -8.04
C SER A 370 9.28 -25.34 -8.20
N VAL A 371 9.76 -24.64 -9.25
CA VAL A 371 9.41 -23.24 -9.48
C VAL A 371 7.98 -23.14 -10.00
N LYS A 372 7.12 -22.47 -9.23
CA LYS A 372 5.67 -22.36 -9.49
C LYS A 372 5.15 -20.95 -9.24
N VAL A 373 4.23 -20.53 -10.08
CA VAL A 373 3.38 -19.36 -9.81
C VAL A 373 2.17 -19.85 -9.03
N ILE A 374 2.12 -19.57 -7.73
CA ILE A 374 1.05 -20.03 -6.83
C ILE A 374 -0.06 -19.00 -6.64
N GLY A 375 0.16 -17.78 -7.11
CA GLY A 375 -0.84 -16.72 -7.19
C GLY A 375 -0.59 -15.87 -8.42
N ARG A 376 -1.61 -15.63 -9.23
CA ARG A 376 -1.52 -14.82 -10.44
C ARG A 376 -2.49 -13.65 -10.37
N ARG A 377 -2.00 -12.42 -10.63
CA ARG A 377 -2.78 -11.17 -10.66
C ARG A 377 -3.70 -11.02 -9.44
N GLN A 378 -3.20 -11.37 -8.26
CA GLN A 378 -3.95 -11.24 -7.01
C GLN A 378 -4.04 -9.76 -6.63
N ILE A 379 -5.23 -9.36 -6.17
CA ILE A 379 -5.48 -7.97 -5.80
C ILE A 379 -4.97 -7.73 -4.38
N GLU A 380 -4.12 -6.73 -4.21
CA GLU A 380 -3.73 -6.17 -2.92
C GLU A 380 -4.23 -4.73 -2.79
N MET A 381 -5.03 -4.49 -1.75
CA MET A 381 -5.63 -3.18 -1.48
C MET A 381 -4.86 -2.46 -0.38
N TYR A 382 -4.15 -1.41 -0.74
CA TYR A 382 -3.47 -0.53 0.21
C TYR A 382 -4.33 0.70 0.55
N SER A 383 -3.85 1.57 1.43
CA SER A 383 -4.64 2.74 1.88
C SER A 383 -5.05 3.69 0.76
N ARG A 384 -4.24 3.85 -0.28
CA ARG A 384 -4.47 4.77 -1.41
C ARG A 384 -4.44 4.13 -2.77
N LEU A 385 -3.91 2.92 -2.88
CA LEU A 385 -3.64 2.23 -4.14
C LEU A 385 -4.13 0.79 -4.09
N ILE A 386 -4.43 0.25 -5.25
CA ILE A 386 -4.73 -1.15 -5.50
C ILE A 386 -3.65 -1.64 -6.47
N HIS A 387 -3.07 -2.80 -6.18
CA HIS A 387 -2.05 -3.43 -7.02
C HIS A 387 -2.46 -4.83 -7.45
N THR A 388 -1.92 -5.26 -8.59
CA THR A 388 -1.87 -6.69 -8.95
C THR A 388 -0.51 -7.26 -8.56
N VAL A 389 -0.52 -8.46 -8.00
CA VAL A 389 0.64 -9.14 -7.43
C VAL A 389 0.64 -10.59 -7.86
N ASP A 390 1.78 -11.08 -8.35
CA ASP A 390 2.01 -12.50 -8.52
C ASP A 390 2.74 -13.06 -7.30
N HIS A 391 2.59 -14.34 -7.04
CA HIS A 391 3.32 -15.05 -5.99
C HIS A 391 4.05 -16.24 -6.60
N VAL A 392 5.37 -16.21 -6.55
CA VAL A 392 6.24 -17.21 -7.14
C VAL A 392 7.06 -17.90 -6.05
N GLU A 393 7.05 -19.20 -6.04
CA GLU A 393 7.85 -20.02 -5.12
C GLU A 393 8.76 -20.99 -5.83
N GLY A 394 9.78 -21.46 -5.12
CA GLY A 394 10.67 -22.55 -5.53
C GLY A 394 11.33 -23.20 -4.32
N ILE A 395 11.92 -24.35 -4.49
CA ILE A 395 12.65 -25.10 -3.44
C ILE A 395 14.14 -25.07 -3.76
N LEU A 396 14.96 -24.55 -2.86
CA LEU A 396 16.42 -24.52 -3.01
C LEU A 396 16.98 -25.94 -3.21
N ARG A 397 17.83 -26.10 -4.23
CA ARG A 397 18.61 -27.31 -4.44
C ARG A 397 19.65 -27.48 -3.32
N ASP A 398 20.06 -28.72 -3.10
CA ASP A 398 21.22 -29.00 -2.26
C ASP A 398 22.47 -28.32 -2.81
N GLY A 399 23.28 -27.74 -1.93
CA GLY A 399 24.48 -26.97 -2.27
C GLY A 399 24.25 -25.47 -2.45
N PHE A 400 23.00 -25.00 -2.46
CA PHE A 400 22.63 -23.56 -2.48
C PHE A 400 22.09 -23.12 -1.12
N ASP A 401 22.32 -21.85 -0.79
CA ASP A 401 21.94 -21.24 0.48
C ASP A 401 21.11 -19.95 0.30
N VAL A 402 20.79 -19.30 1.40
CA VAL A 402 20.01 -18.03 1.41
C VAL A 402 20.74 -16.88 0.71
N VAL A 403 22.09 -16.91 0.69
CA VAL A 403 22.89 -15.92 -0.03
C VAL A 403 22.75 -16.11 -1.53
N ASP A 404 22.69 -17.38 -2.01
CA ASP A 404 22.43 -17.66 -3.41
C ASP A 404 21.05 -17.17 -3.83
N ALA A 405 20.02 -17.40 -2.99
CA ALA A 405 18.69 -16.88 -3.22
C ALA A 405 18.69 -15.34 -3.34
N PHE A 406 19.39 -14.66 -2.43
CA PHE A 406 19.52 -13.21 -2.47
C PHE A 406 20.21 -12.71 -3.76
N LEU A 407 21.37 -13.29 -4.09
CA LEU A 407 22.22 -12.84 -5.20
C LEU A 407 21.60 -13.11 -6.57
N THR A 408 20.94 -14.24 -6.73
CA THR A 408 20.33 -14.64 -8.00
C THR A 408 19.21 -13.68 -8.44
N HIS A 409 18.50 -13.08 -7.49
CA HIS A 409 17.42 -12.12 -7.77
C HIS A 409 17.89 -10.68 -7.97
N MET A 410 19.20 -10.35 -7.82
CA MET A 410 19.73 -8.98 -7.97
C MET A 410 19.63 -8.49 -9.43
N TRP A 411 19.05 -7.30 -9.71
CA TRP A 411 18.00 -6.69 -8.95
C TRP A 411 16.67 -6.94 -9.67
N VAL A 412 15.56 -6.85 -8.95
CA VAL A 412 14.25 -7.22 -9.50
C VAL A 412 13.83 -6.34 -10.68
N VAL A 413 13.12 -6.93 -11.62
CA VAL A 413 12.69 -6.31 -12.88
C VAL A 413 11.77 -5.12 -12.65
N THR A 414 10.89 -5.19 -11.66
CA THR A 414 9.93 -4.14 -11.30
C THR A 414 10.56 -2.76 -11.05
N VAL A 415 11.88 -2.69 -10.80
CA VAL A 415 12.64 -1.44 -10.61
C VAL A 415 13.87 -1.33 -11.51
N THR A 416 14.15 -2.33 -12.35
CA THR A 416 15.27 -2.32 -13.31
C THR A 416 14.81 -2.49 -14.75
N GLY A 417 14.17 -3.60 -15.06
CA GLY A 417 13.70 -3.93 -16.41
C GLY A 417 14.26 -5.25 -16.94
N ALA A 418 13.90 -5.56 -18.17
CA ALA A 418 14.26 -6.78 -18.86
C ALA A 418 14.74 -6.51 -20.30
N PRO A 419 15.77 -7.22 -20.80
CA PRO A 419 16.70 -8.13 -20.10
C PRO A 419 17.54 -7.39 -19.04
N LYS A 420 17.74 -7.98 -17.85
CA LYS A 420 18.31 -7.30 -16.67
C LYS A 420 19.62 -6.55 -16.94
N ILE A 421 20.60 -7.20 -17.57
CA ILE A 421 21.92 -6.59 -17.84
C ILE A 421 21.80 -5.38 -18.76
N TRP A 422 21.00 -5.48 -19.81
CA TRP A 422 20.78 -4.39 -20.75
C TRP A 422 20.01 -3.23 -20.11
N ALA A 423 19.01 -3.54 -19.29
CA ALA A 423 18.26 -2.53 -18.53
C ALA A 423 19.16 -1.80 -17.52
N MET A 424 20.01 -2.52 -16.77
CA MET A 424 20.93 -1.90 -15.82
C MET A 424 22.02 -1.05 -16.52
N ASN A 425 22.52 -1.45 -17.69
CA ASN A 425 23.41 -0.64 -18.51
C ASN A 425 22.71 0.64 -18.98
N PHE A 426 21.48 0.56 -19.46
CA PHE A 426 20.69 1.71 -19.86
C PHE A 426 20.50 2.68 -18.68
N ILE A 427 20.16 2.17 -17.51
CA ILE A 427 20.00 2.92 -16.26
C ILE A 427 21.32 3.65 -15.90
N GLU A 428 22.43 2.93 -15.95
CA GLU A 428 23.73 3.54 -15.63
C GLU A 428 24.13 4.61 -16.63
N GLN A 429 23.79 4.47 -17.91
CA GLN A 429 24.10 5.46 -18.94
C GLN A 429 23.22 6.70 -18.88
N HIS A 430 21.95 6.57 -18.49
CA HIS A 430 20.95 7.63 -18.69
C HIS A 430 20.39 8.28 -17.43
N GLU A 431 20.47 7.67 -16.27
CA GLU A 431 20.14 8.35 -15.00
C GLU A 431 21.21 9.42 -14.66
N LYS A 432 20.82 10.47 -13.96
CA LYS A 432 21.71 11.61 -13.63
C LYS A 432 22.58 11.38 -12.38
N SER A 433 22.15 10.50 -11.48
CA SER A 433 22.82 10.22 -10.22
C SER A 433 22.84 8.73 -9.89
N PRO A 434 23.83 8.25 -9.10
CA PRO A 434 23.85 6.86 -8.63
C PRO A 434 22.62 6.50 -7.81
N ARG A 435 22.16 5.25 -7.92
CA ARG A 435 20.96 4.75 -7.20
C ARG A 435 21.16 4.63 -5.70
N LYS A 436 22.39 4.45 -5.23
CA LYS A 436 22.70 4.20 -3.82
C LYS A 436 21.88 3.02 -3.28
N TRP A 437 20.90 3.29 -2.40
CA TRP A 437 20.02 2.27 -1.80
C TRP A 437 18.78 1.94 -2.65
N TYR A 438 18.31 2.86 -3.50
CA TYR A 438 17.13 2.65 -4.32
C TYR A 438 17.28 1.44 -5.24
N ALA A 439 16.24 0.62 -5.34
CA ALA A 439 16.23 -0.68 -6.05
C ALA A 439 17.16 -1.74 -5.45
N GLY A 440 17.75 -1.49 -4.30
CA GLY A 440 18.40 -2.49 -3.47
C GLY A 440 17.40 -3.17 -2.52
N ALA A 441 17.91 -3.77 -1.45
CA ALA A 441 17.09 -4.50 -0.49
C ALA A 441 17.31 -4.03 0.96
N VAL A 442 16.36 -4.33 1.83
CA VAL A 442 16.40 -4.08 3.27
C VAL A 442 15.80 -5.26 4.01
N GLY A 443 16.40 -5.67 5.13
CA GLY A 443 15.92 -6.82 5.89
C GLY A 443 17.04 -7.56 6.61
N TRP A 444 16.97 -8.89 6.65
CA TRP A 444 17.94 -9.67 7.42
C TRP A 444 18.23 -11.06 6.84
N PHE A 445 19.43 -11.54 7.13
CA PHE A 445 19.84 -12.93 7.06
C PHE A 445 19.81 -13.53 8.46
N GLY A 446 18.94 -14.50 8.73
CA GLY A 446 18.88 -15.23 9.99
C GLY A 446 20.01 -16.26 10.11
N PHE A 447 20.51 -16.45 11.31
CA PHE A 447 21.48 -17.55 11.57
C PHE A 447 20.80 -18.93 11.59
N ASP A 448 19.48 -18.97 11.59
CA ASP A 448 18.67 -20.19 11.37
C ASP A 448 18.62 -20.62 9.89
N GLY A 449 19.25 -19.88 8.99
CA GLY A 449 19.22 -20.14 7.56
C GLY A 449 17.99 -19.59 6.85
N ASN A 450 17.25 -18.70 7.47
CA ASN A 450 16.14 -17.98 6.84
C ASN A 450 16.59 -16.60 6.34
N LEU A 451 15.81 -16.05 5.40
CA LEU A 451 16.02 -14.74 4.80
C LEU A 451 14.67 -14.04 4.69
N ASN A 452 14.63 -12.76 5.04
CA ASN A 452 13.46 -11.95 4.78
C ASN A 452 13.88 -10.53 4.39
N THR A 453 13.61 -10.15 3.14
CA THR A 453 14.03 -8.87 2.59
C THR A 453 12.92 -8.24 1.77
N GLY A 454 12.75 -6.93 1.96
CA GLY A 454 11.90 -6.06 1.15
C GLY A 454 12.74 -5.24 0.18
N LEU A 455 12.13 -4.83 -0.91
CA LEU A 455 12.74 -3.95 -1.90
C LEU A 455 12.88 -2.52 -1.35
N VAL A 456 13.99 -1.84 -1.58
CA VAL A 456 14.13 -0.42 -1.24
C VAL A 456 13.39 0.41 -2.31
N LEU A 457 12.11 0.56 -2.07
CA LEU A 457 11.13 1.29 -2.88
C LEU A 457 10.23 2.10 -1.95
N ARG A 458 9.68 3.21 -2.42
CA ARG A 458 8.89 4.13 -1.57
C ARG A 458 9.64 4.52 -0.29
N THR A 459 10.88 4.96 -0.48
CA THR A 459 11.85 5.22 0.59
C THR A 459 12.38 6.63 0.49
N VAL A 460 12.52 7.26 1.64
CA VAL A 460 13.24 8.54 1.79
C VAL A 460 14.60 8.22 2.40
N ARG A 461 15.66 8.58 1.70
CA ARG A 461 17.02 8.61 2.24
C ARG A 461 17.26 9.99 2.83
N ILE A 462 17.71 10.06 4.07
CA ILE A 462 18.03 11.31 4.74
C ILE A 462 19.52 11.31 5.05
N GLU A 463 20.23 12.35 4.61
CA GLU A 463 21.64 12.55 4.93
C GLU A 463 21.85 13.98 5.35
N LYS A 464 22.28 14.19 6.61
CA LYS A 464 22.65 15.50 7.17
C LYS A 464 21.59 16.61 6.95
N GLY A 465 20.31 16.29 6.92
CA GLY A 465 19.22 17.24 6.69
C GLY A 465 18.68 17.31 5.26
N THR A 466 19.32 16.66 4.30
CA THR A 466 18.80 16.50 2.94
C THR A 466 18.01 15.21 2.84
N ALA A 467 16.72 15.30 2.51
CA ALA A 467 15.89 14.17 2.15
C ALA A 467 15.93 13.95 0.63
N GLU A 468 16.27 12.74 0.22
CA GLU A 468 16.29 12.26 -1.16
C GLU A 468 15.12 11.28 -1.38
N ILE A 469 14.30 11.56 -2.38
CA ILE A 469 13.17 10.71 -2.80
C ILE A 469 13.46 10.28 -4.23
N ARG A 470 13.78 9.00 -4.45
CA ARG A 470 14.01 8.49 -5.78
C ARG A 470 12.79 7.70 -6.24
N VAL A 471 12.34 8.00 -7.44
CA VAL A 471 11.16 7.38 -8.07
C VAL A 471 11.42 7.12 -9.55
N GLY A 472 10.84 6.05 -10.07
CA GLY A 472 10.90 5.68 -11.48
C GLY A 472 9.53 5.37 -12.06
N ALA A 473 9.46 5.30 -13.38
CA ALA A 473 8.34 4.80 -14.14
C ALA A 473 8.76 3.60 -14.97
N THR A 474 7.88 2.62 -15.09
CA THR A 474 8.09 1.45 -15.94
C THR A 474 7.81 1.82 -17.38
N LEU A 475 8.85 1.74 -18.20
CA LEU A 475 8.77 2.11 -19.61
C LEU A 475 8.60 0.87 -20.49
N LEU A 476 7.63 0.95 -21.39
CA LEU A 476 7.37 0.04 -22.48
C LEU A 476 7.38 0.77 -23.82
N TYR A 477 7.28 0.01 -24.90
CA TYR A 477 7.21 0.59 -26.25
C TYR A 477 6.10 1.63 -26.42
N ASP A 478 4.95 1.41 -25.78
CA ASP A 478 3.77 2.29 -25.86
C ASP A 478 3.81 3.47 -24.86
N SER A 479 4.83 3.57 -24.03
CA SER A 479 4.98 4.67 -23.07
C SER A 479 5.01 6.03 -23.76
N ILE A 480 4.31 7.00 -23.16
CA ILE A 480 4.25 8.40 -23.64
C ILE A 480 5.23 9.23 -22.80
N PRO A 481 6.27 9.82 -23.40
CA PRO A 481 7.37 10.45 -22.68
C PRO A 481 6.96 11.47 -21.62
N GLU A 482 6.07 12.37 -21.96
CA GLU A 482 5.60 13.43 -21.06
C GLU A 482 4.71 12.87 -19.92
N ALA A 483 3.94 11.82 -20.21
CA ALA A 483 3.10 11.17 -19.19
C ALA A 483 3.95 10.41 -18.17
N GLU A 484 5.00 9.73 -18.61
CA GLU A 484 5.91 9.00 -17.70
C GLU A 484 6.71 9.98 -16.80
N GLU A 485 7.13 11.13 -17.34
CA GLU A 485 7.77 12.17 -16.53
C GLU A 485 6.80 12.71 -15.47
N GLU A 486 5.56 13.01 -15.85
CA GLU A 486 4.55 13.50 -14.91
C GLU A 486 4.21 12.44 -13.85
N GLU A 487 4.17 11.15 -14.20
CA GLU A 487 3.96 10.04 -13.27
C GLU A 487 5.04 10.02 -12.18
N THR A 488 6.32 10.21 -12.54
CA THR A 488 7.40 10.25 -11.55
C THR A 488 7.25 11.45 -10.60
N ARG A 489 6.85 12.62 -11.13
CA ARG A 489 6.58 13.83 -10.32
C ARG A 489 5.41 13.60 -9.35
N LEU A 490 4.35 12.97 -9.84
CA LEU A 490 3.18 12.65 -9.02
C LEU A 490 3.54 11.65 -7.91
N LYS A 491 4.32 10.62 -8.23
CA LYS A 491 4.83 9.67 -7.23
C LYS A 491 5.69 10.36 -6.15
N ALA A 492 6.55 11.30 -6.54
CA ALA A 492 7.39 12.06 -5.60
C ALA A 492 6.58 13.04 -4.76
N SER A 493 5.57 13.69 -5.33
CA SER A 493 4.76 14.70 -4.63
C SER A 493 4.09 14.14 -3.37
N ALA A 494 3.67 12.88 -3.39
CA ALA A 494 3.09 12.21 -2.23
C ALA A 494 4.05 12.16 -1.03
N PHE A 495 5.36 12.02 -1.27
CA PHE A 495 6.39 12.05 -0.23
C PHE A 495 6.77 13.47 0.16
N LEU A 496 6.91 14.38 -0.82
CA LEU A 496 7.21 15.78 -0.57
C LEU A 496 6.13 16.42 0.30
N ASP A 497 4.87 16.07 0.08
CA ASP A 497 3.75 16.51 0.90
C ASP A 497 3.87 16.09 2.37
N ILE A 498 4.32 14.83 2.62
CA ILE A 498 4.54 14.32 3.97
C ILE A 498 5.72 15.06 4.64
N LEU A 499 6.80 15.30 3.91
CA LEU A 499 8.00 15.95 4.42
C LEU A 499 7.82 17.44 4.73
N GLN A 500 6.88 18.11 4.04
CA GLN A 500 6.64 19.55 4.19
C GLN A 500 5.53 19.90 5.18
N LYS A 501 4.64 18.95 5.49
CA LYS A 501 3.52 19.20 6.41
C LYS A 501 3.88 18.77 7.83
N PRO A 502 3.69 19.64 8.84
CA PRO A 502 3.84 19.22 10.23
C PRO A 502 2.87 18.08 10.52
N TRP A 503 3.36 17.06 11.24
CA TRP A 503 2.55 15.91 11.60
C TRP A 503 1.31 16.33 12.41
N GLN A 504 0.16 16.11 11.84
CA GLN A 504 -1.12 16.20 12.53
C GLN A 504 -1.77 14.83 12.44
N LYS A 505 -2.02 14.22 13.61
CA LYS A 505 -2.75 12.95 13.68
C LYS A 505 -4.02 13.07 12.86
N ALA A 506 -4.17 12.27 11.81
CA ALA A 506 -5.29 12.37 10.89
C ALA A 506 -6.60 12.20 11.69
N LYS A 507 -7.37 13.28 11.83
CA LYS A 507 -8.76 13.16 12.20
C LYS A 507 -9.45 12.49 11.02
N LYS A 508 -10.06 11.31 11.22
CA LYS A 508 -10.99 10.73 10.25
C LYS A 508 -11.99 11.84 9.93
N LYS A 509 -11.98 12.35 8.70
CA LYS A 509 -13.09 13.17 8.18
C LYS A 509 -14.28 12.21 8.03
N THR A 510 -15.11 12.15 9.05
CA THR A 510 -16.51 11.86 8.83
C THR A 510 -17.05 13.14 8.18
N GLU A 511 -17.46 13.07 6.91
CA GLU A 511 -18.27 14.13 6.33
C GLU A 511 -19.55 14.15 7.15
N ASP A 512 -19.71 15.16 8.00
CA ASP A 512 -20.91 15.32 8.80
C ASP A 512 -22.08 15.63 7.85
N VAL A 513 -23.03 14.72 7.78
CA VAL A 513 -24.27 14.92 7.02
C VAL A 513 -24.98 16.16 7.60
N PRO A 514 -25.36 17.14 6.76
CA PRO A 514 -26.04 18.33 7.26
C PRO A 514 -27.37 17.95 7.95
N LEU A 515 -27.58 18.42 9.18
CA LEU A 515 -28.78 18.12 9.97
C LEU A 515 -29.99 18.95 9.55
N VAL A 516 -30.28 18.98 8.24
CA VAL A 516 -31.38 19.75 7.62
C VAL A 516 -32.78 19.27 8.00
N GLY A 517 -32.87 18.06 8.50
CA GLY A 517 -34.10 17.46 9.00
C GLY A 517 -34.31 17.62 10.51
N LYS A 518 -33.41 18.32 11.21
CA LYS A 518 -33.57 18.54 12.66
C LYS A 518 -34.91 19.21 12.98
N ASN A 519 -35.63 18.67 13.96
CA ASN A 519 -36.97 19.08 14.40
C ASN A 519 -38.12 18.68 13.43
N LYS A 520 -37.85 18.09 12.28
CA LYS A 520 -38.91 17.63 11.34
C LYS A 520 -39.33 16.22 11.65
N LYS A 521 -40.64 15.96 11.59
CA LYS A 521 -41.27 14.66 11.78
C LYS A 521 -41.67 14.08 10.43
N VAL A 522 -41.13 12.92 10.10
CA VAL A 522 -41.41 12.23 8.84
C VAL A 522 -42.16 10.93 9.11
N LEU A 523 -43.27 10.74 8.43
CA LEU A 523 -43.93 9.42 8.37
C LEU A 523 -43.53 8.71 7.09
N LEU A 524 -42.89 7.57 7.22
CA LEU A 524 -42.62 6.65 6.10
C LEU A 524 -43.69 5.56 6.10
N ILE A 525 -44.49 5.52 5.06
CA ILE A 525 -45.54 4.51 4.86
C ILE A 525 -44.93 3.31 4.15
N ASP A 526 -44.90 2.17 4.83
CA ASP A 526 -44.33 0.91 4.36
C ASP A 526 -45.34 0.10 3.55
N HIS A 527 -45.08 -0.04 2.25
CA HIS A 527 -45.85 -0.85 1.29
C HIS A 527 -45.25 -2.27 1.13
N GLN A 528 -44.75 -2.84 2.22
CA GLN A 528 -44.20 -4.22 2.27
C GLN A 528 -42.93 -4.42 1.44
N ASP A 529 -42.14 -3.38 1.28
CA ASP A 529 -40.87 -3.42 0.56
C ASP A 529 -39.69 -3.79 1.48
N SER A 530 -38.63 -4.31 0.89
CA SER A 530 -37.43 -4.73 1.60
C SER A 530 -36.38 -3.60 1.76
N PHE A 531 -36.58 -2.42 1.17
CA PHE A 531 -35.67 -1.27 1.21
C PHE A 531 -36.14 -0.14 2.13
N VAL A 532 -37.31 -0.25 2.72
CA VAL A 532 -37.97 0.79 3.54
C VAL A 532 -37.09 1.29 4.67
N HIS A 533 -36.42 0.38 5.40
CA HIS A 533 -35.60 0.78 6.54
C HIS A 533 -34.27 1.43 6.14
N THR A 534 -33.73 1.14 4.95
CA THR A 534 -32.59 1.87 4.38
C THR A 534 -32.97 3.30 4.02
N LEU A 535 -34.13 3.48 3.39
CA LEU A 535 -34.70 4.80 3.12
C LEU A 535 -34.96 5.58 4.42
N ALA A 536 -35.55 4.94 5.44
CA ALA A 536 -35.71 5.52 6.77
C ALA A 536 -34.39 5.97 7.40
N ASN A 537 -33.32 5.18 7.21
CA ASN A 537 -31.99 5.52 7.72
C ASN A 537 -31.43 6.75 7.03
N TYR A 538 -31.57 6.90 5.72
CA TYR A 538 -31.15 8.12 5.00
C TYR A 538 -31.89 9.37 5.51
N LEU A 539 -33.18 9.27 5.73
CA LEU A 539 -33.96 10.35 6.34
C LEU A 539 -33.45 10.70 7.77
N ARG A 540 -33.16 9.68 8.61
CA ARG A 540 -32.62 9.89 9.96
C ARG A 540 -31.23 10.52 9.96
N GLN A 541 -30.40 10.23 8.97
CA GLN A 541 -29.08 10.84 8.84
C GLN A 541 -29.17 12.36 8.69
N THR A 542 -30.24 12.90 8.15
CA THR A 542 -30.50 14.36 8.09
C THR A 542 -30.91 14.96 9.43
N GLY A 543 -31.06 14.16 10.48
CA GLY A 543 -31.53 14.61 11.80
C GLY A 543 -33.04 14.55 11.98
N ALA A 544 -33.81 14.04 11.00
CA ALA A 544 -35.27 13.93 11.08
C ALA A 544 -35.74 12.84 12.05
N ALA A 545 -36.88 13.09 12.75
CA ALA A 545 -37.58 12.09 13.53
C ALA A 545 -38.48 11.26 12.61
N VAL A 546 -38.04 10.02 12.27
CA VAL A 546 -38.73 9.17 11.29
C VAL A 546 -39.52 8.07 11.99
N THR A 547 -40.83 8.01 11.72
CA THR A 547 -41.71 6.94 12.12
C THR A 547 -42.09 6.12 10.88
N THR A 548 -41.97 4.80 10.95
CA THR A 548 -42.38 3.90 9.86
C THR A 548 -43.65 3.15 10.27
N VAL A 549 -44.67 3.18 9.41
CA VAL A 549 -45.97 2.53 9.67
C VAL A 549 -46.43 1.76 8.43
N ARG A 550 -46.96 0.55 8.60
CA ARG A 550 -47.56 -0.23 7.51
C ARG A 550 -48.72 0.48 6.86
N TYR A 551 -48.87 0.35 5.55
CA TYR A 551 -49.89 1.04 4.73
C TYR A 551 -51.30 0.87 5.27
N ASP A 552 -51.66 -0.32 5.74
CA ASP A 552 -53.03 -0.63 6.27
C ASP A 552 -53.35 0.11 7.58
N LYS A 553 -52.39 0.66 8.27
CA LYS A 553 -52.52 1.44 9.51
C LYS A 553 -52.24 2.94 9.31
N ALA A 554 -51.73 3.33 8.15
CA ALA A 554 -51.19 4.66 7.90
C ALA A 554 -52.29 5.75 8.06
N ILE A 555 -53.47 5.57 7.49
CA ILE A 555 -54.56 6.53 7.57
C ILE A 555 -55.02 6.78 9.03
N GLY A 556 -55.18 5.69 9.80
CA GLY A 556 -55.56 5.81 11.21
C GLY A 556 -54.46 6.49 12.05
N TYR A 557 -53.19 6.24 11.69
CA TYR A 557 -52.08 6.86 12.37
C TYR A 557 -51.94 8.39 12.07
N LEU A 558 -52.20 8.78 10.80
CA LEU A 558 -52.26 10.18 10.34
C LEU A 558 -53.41 11.00 10.99
N GLN A 559 -54.49 10.37 11.41
CA GLN A 559 -55.60 11.07 12.07
C GLN A 559 -55.19 11.61 13.45
N ASN A 560 -54.30 10.91 14.13
CA ASN A 560 -53.92 11.19 15.52
C ASN A 560 -52.53 11.82 15.70
N ASN A 561 -51.78 11.99 14.62
CA ASN A 561 -50.38 12.47 14.67
C ASN A 561 -50.14 13.52 13.58
N HIS A 562 -49.24 14.45 13.85
CA HIS A 562 -48.83 15.49 12.91
C HIS A 562 -47.42 15.16 12.36
N PHE A 563 -47.24 15.36 11.04
CA PHE A 563 -45.99 15.15 10.32
C PHE A 563 -45.73 16.32 9.36
N ASP A 564 -44.45 16.60 9.12
CA ASP A 564 -43.99 17.64 8.21
C ASP A 564 -43.76 17.11 6.79
N LEU A 565 -43.59 15.79 6.65
CA LEU A 565 -43.38 15.08 5.37
C LEU A 565 -43.96 13.69 5.47
N ILE A 566 -44.66 13.24 4.42
CA ILE A 566 -45.03 11.85 4.23
C ILE A 566 -44.18 11.24 3.09
N VAL A 567 -43.55 10.11 3.34
CA VAL A 567 -42.81 9.35 2.33
C VAL A 567 -43.59 8.07 2.01
N LEU A 568 -43.92 7.89 0.74
CA LEU A 568 -44.53 6.69 0.20
C LEU A 568 -43.41 5.76 -0.27
N SER A 569 -43.24 4.63 0.39
CA SER A 569 -42.14 3.69 0.13
C SER A 569 -42.28 3.00 -1.24
N PRO A 570 -41.18 2.41 -1.74
CA PRO A 570 -41.30 1.33 -2.75
C PRO A 570 -42.23 0.22 -2.26
N GLY A 571 -42.64 -0.66 -3.19
CA GLY A 571 -43.44 -1.83 -2.86
C GLY A 571 -43.63 -2.75 -4.05
N PRO A 572 -44.06 -4.02 -3.82
CA PRO A 572 -44.41 -4.95 -4.86
C PRO A 572 -45.82 -4.64 -5.43
N GLY A 573 -46.17 -5.29 -6.54
CA GLY A 573 -47.55 -5.21 -7.11
C GLY A 573 -47.85 -3.85 -7.76
N LYS A 574 -49.07 -3.37 -7.54
CA LYS A 574 -49.61 -2.12 -8.13
C LYS A 574 -50.09 -1.16 -7.04
N PRO A 575 -50.19 0.13 -7.29
CA PRO A 575 -50.70 1.10 -6.33
C PRO A 575 -52.06 0.77 -5.75
N VAL A 576 -52.96 0.20 -6.54
CA VAL A 576 -54.32 -0.22 -6.11
C VAL A 576 -54.28 -1.29 -5.01
N ASP A 577 -53.29 -2.18 -5.02
CA ASP A 577 -53.15 -3.27 -4.02
C ASP A 577 -52.92 -2.70 -2.62
N PHE A 578 -52.39 -1.47 -2.53
CA PHE A 578 -52.07 -0.76 -1.29
C PHE A 578 -53.03 0.42 -1.00
N LYS A 579 -54.07 0.60 -1.79
CA LYS A 579 -55.03 1.71 -1.67
C LYS A 579 -54.33 3.08 -1.66
N LEU A 580 -53.28 3.24 -2.49
CA LEU A 580 -52.46 4.44 -2.50
C LEU A 580 -53.28 5.70 -2.79
N SER A 581 -54.28 5.66 -3.69
CA SER A 581 -55.14 6.80 -3.99
C SER A 581 -55.91 7.31 -2.76
N GLU A 582 -56.44 6.43 -1.92
CA GLU A 582 -57.12 6.79 -0.68
C GLU A 582 -56.15 7.46 0.31
N THR A 583 -54.93 6.91 0.38
CA THR A 583 -53.88 7.46 1.28
C THR A 583 -53.41 8.82 0.83
N ILE A 584 -53.16 9.01 -0.47
CA ILE A 584 -52.74 10.32 -1.06
C ILE A 584 -53.82 11.36 -0.85
N ASP A 585 -55.10 11.01 -1.05
CA ASP A 585 -56.22 11.95 -0.83
C ASP A 585 -56.26 12.47 0.62
N VAL A 586 -56.09 11.58 1.59
CA VAL A 586 -56.04 11.95 3.01
C VAL A 586 -54.84 12.87 3.31
N ILE A 587 -53.67 12.60 2.72
CA ILE A 587 -52.46 13.41 2.95
C ILE A 587 -52.66 14.81 2.37
N LEU A 588 -53.13 14.89 1.12
CA LEU A 588 -53.36 16.18 0.45
C LEU A 588 -54.43 16.99 1.12
N SER A 589 -55.49 16.37 1.66
CA SER A 589 -56.52 17.10 2.43
C SER A 589 -55.96 17.78 3.69
N LYS A 590 -54.81 17.31 4.18
CA LYS A 590 -54.08 17.90 5.33
C LYS A 590 -52.96 18.87 4.94
N ASN A 591 -52.76 19.13 3.64
CA ASN A 591 -51.69 19.97 3.10
C ASN A 591 -50.27 19.50 3.53
N ILE A 592 -50.04 18.20 3.69
CA ILE A 592 -48.75 17.68 4.08
C ILE A 592 -47.91 17.34 2.80
N PRO A 593 -46.66 17.74 2.72
CA PRO A 593 -45.77 17.39 1.62
C PRO A 593 -45.63 15.86 1.42
N ILE A 594 -45.56 15.41 0.16
CA ILE A 594 -45.43 13.99 -0.22
C ILE A 594 -44.14 13.79 -1.00
N PHE A 595 -43.40 12.72 -0.64
CA PHE A 595 -42.33 12.17 -1.47
C PHE A 595 -42.59 10.69 -1.78
N GLY A 596 -42.69 10.35 -3.07
CA GLY A 596 -42.91 8.98 -3.54
C GLY A 596 -41.64 8.34 -4.08
N VAL A 597 -41.39 7.07 -3.72
CA VAL A 597 -40.28 6.28 -4.27
C VAL A 597 -40.84 5.04 -4.96
N CYS A 598 -40.49 4.81 -6.22
CA CYS A 598 -40.88 3.66 -7.04
C CYS A 598 -42.41 3.48 -7.07
N LEU A 599 -42.99 2.55 -6.29
CA LEU A 599 -44.42 2.38 -6.15
C LEU A 599 -45.10 3.69 -5.71
N GLY A 600 -44.44 4.48 -4.86
CA GLY A 600 -44.94 5.78 -4.45
C GLY A 600 -45.10 6.77 -5.61
N LEU A 601 -44.14 6.80 -6.57
CA LEU A 601 -44.27 7.60 -7.81
C LEU A 601 -45.46 7.06 -8.64
N GLN A 602 -45.55 5.75 -8.82
CA GLN A 602 -46.61 5.12 -9.60
C GLN A 602 -47.97 5.46 -9.02
N GLY A 603 -48.16 5.42 -7.70
CA GLY A 603 -49.38 5.80 -7.03
C GLY A 603 -49.72 7.29 -7.20
N ILE A 604 -48.76 8.18 -7.16
CA ILE A 604 -48.93 9.61 -7.42
C ILE A 604 -49.38 9.85 -8.86
N VAL A 605 -48.77 9.20 -9.83
CA VAL A 605 -49.13 9.31 -11.24
C VAL A 605 -50.58 8.83 -11.50
N GLU A 606 -50.97 7.68 -10.96
CA GLU A 606 -52.34 7.17 -11.10
C GLU A 606 -53.36 8.08 -10.38
N TYR A 607 -53.01 8.63 -9.19
CA TYR A 607 -53.90 9.54 -8.44
C TYR A 607 -54.27 10.78 -9.23
N PHE A 608 -53.30 11.35 -9.95
CA PHE A 608 -53.58 12.52 -10.80
C PHE A 608 -54.09 12.16 -12.22
N GLY A 609 -54.36 10.87 -12.49
CA GLY A 609 -55.03 10.42 -13.73
C GLY A 609 -54.11 9.94 -14.83
N GLY A 610 -52.82 9.78 -14.55
CA GLY A 610 -51.86 9.15 -15.47
C GLY A 610 -52.02 7.62 -15.52
N VAL A 611 -51.45 6.97 -16.52
CA VAL A 611 -51.53 5.55 -16.77
C VAL A 611 -50.15 4.90 -16.65
N LEU A 612 -50.12 3.75 -15.98
CA LEU A 612 -48.91 2.92 -15.88
C LEU A 612 -48.92 1.85 -17.01
N ASP A 613 -47.72 1.50 -17.45
CA ASP A 613 -47.48 0.42 -18.37
C ASP A 613 -46.38 -0.51 -17.87
N VAL A 614 -46.12 -1.62 -18.56
CA VAL A 614 -45.13 -2.63 -18.21
C VAL A 614 -43.92 -2.48 -19.12
N LEU A 615 -42.74 -2.42 -18.55
CA LEU A 615 -41.48 -2.44 -19.30
C LEU A 615 -41.37 -3.78 -20.04
N GLU A 616 -40.91 -3.72 -21.30
CA GLU A 616 -40.54 -4.91 -22.06
C GLU A 616 -39.44 -5.71 -21.36
N TYR A 617 -38.52 -5.00 -20.70
CA TYR A 617 -37.43 -5.57 -19.92
C TYR A 617 -37.49 -5.08 -18.46
N PRO A 618 -37.86 -5.92 -17.50
CA PRO A 618 -37.88 -5.55 -16.07
C PRO A 618 -36.52 -5.11 -15.55
N MET A 619 -36.48 -4.01 -14.83
CA MET A 619 -35.26 -3.44 -14.24
C MET A 619 -35.24 -3.79 -12.73
N HIS A 620 -34.55 -4.85 -12.37
CA HIS A 620 -34.40 -5.28 -10.97
C HIS A 620 -32.93 -5.39 -10.59
N GLY A 621 -32.46 -4.48 -9.73
CA GLY A 621 -31.06 -4.41 -9.31
C GLY A 621 -30.11 -3.97 -10.43
N LYS A 622 -30.58 -3.14 -11.35
CA LYS A 622 -29.80 -2.65 -12.48
C LYS A 622 -29.56 -1.16 -12.34
N SER A 623 -28.34 -0.72 -12.69
CA SER A 623 -27.98 0.68 -12.75
C SER A 623 -28.45 1.30 -14.06
N SER A 624 -28.93 2.53 -14.02
CA SER A 624 -29.23 3.37 -15.20
C SER A 624 -28.67 4.77 -15.03
N VAL A 625 -28.34 5.40 -16.14
CA VAL A 625 -27.99 6.82 -16.17
C VAL A 625 -29.27 7.64 -16.15
N ILE A 626 -29.43 8.47 -15.13
CA ILE A 626 -30.58 9.37 -14.96
C ILE A 626 -30.17 10.74 -15.49
N ARG A 627 -30.87 11.21 -16.50
CA ARG A 627 -30.70 12.54 -17.09
C ARG A 627 -31.66 13.52 -16.39
N VAL A 628 -31.10 14.55 -15.77
CA VAL A 628 -31.86 15.58 -15.07
C VAL A 628 -32.40 16.59 -16.08
N LEU A 629 -33.71 16.87 -16.04
CA LEU A 629 -34.38 17.84 -16.89
C LEU A 629 -34.60 19.17 -16.15
N ASP A 630 -34.76 19.11 -14.82
CA ASP A 630 -34.80 20.28 -13.95
C ASP A 630 -33.81 20.08 -12.79
N ASN A 631 -32.73 20.83 -12.78
CA ASN A 631 -31.66 20.77 -11.80
C ASN A 631 -31.96 21.56 -10.50
N LYS A 632 -33.20 21.95 -10.28
CA LYS A 632 -33.70 22.60 -9.03
C LYS A 632 -34.30 21.56 -8.09
N GLY A 633 -34.68 22.02 -6.90
CA GLY A 633 -35.36 21.15 -5.94
C GLY A 633 -34.60 19.90 -5.58
N LEU A 634 -35.17 18.72 -5.86
CA LEU A 634 -34.58 17.41 -5.54
C LEU A 634 -33.18 17.20 -6.11
N PHE A 635 -32.89 17.72 -7.31
CA PHE A 635 -31.66 17.50 -8.05
C PHE A 635 -30.65 18.63 -7.93
N SER A 636 -30.88 19.59 -7.04
CA SER A 636 -29.97 20.70 -6.84
C SER A 636 -28.55 20.22 -6.50
N GLY A 637 -27.56 20.63 -7.31
CA GLY A 637 -26.15 20.30 -7.12
C GLY A 637 -25.72 18.90 -7.59
N LEU A 638 -26.59 18.14 -8.28
CA LEU A 638 -26.27 16.79 -8.77
C LEU A 638 -25.73 16.75 -10.22
N GLY A 639 -25.67 17.90 -10.92
CA GLY A 639 -25.29 17.97 -12.33
C GLY A 639 -26.39 17.53 -13.31
N ASP A 640 -26.01 17.35 -14.58
CA ASP A 640 -26.98 17.04 -15.65
C ASP A 640 -27.34 15.56 -15.74
N CYS A 641 -26.54 14.69 -15.14
CA CYS A 641 -26.81 13.26 -15.08
C CYS A 641 -26.09 12.58 -13.88
N PHE A 642 -26.64 11.46 -13.43
CA PHE A 642 -26.05 10.60 -12.42
C PHE A 642 -26.49 9.13 -12.62
N LYS A 643 -25.85 8.17 -11.94
CA LYS A 643 -26.25 6.78 -11.93
C LYS A 643 -27.16 6.49 -10.73
N ALA A 644 -28.22 5.71 -10.93
CA ALA A 644 -29.10 5.25 -9.85
C ALA A 644 -29.61 3.82 -10.10
N GLY A 645 -30.01 3.14 -9.02
CA GLY A 645 -30.54 1.79 -9.06
C GLY A 645 -32.03 1.75 -9.38
N ARG A 646 -32.43 0.86 -10.29
CA ARG A 646 -33.84 0.62 -10.67
C ARG A 646 -34.28 -0.76 -10.18
N TYR A 647 -35.53 -0.82 -9.66
CA TYR A 647 -36.18 -2.05 -9.17
C TYR A 647 -37.67 -2.05 -9.55
N HIS A 648 -37.99 -1.90 -10.85
CA HIS A 648 -39.39 -1.83 -11.28
C HIS A 648 -39.66 -2.52 -12.61
N SER A 649 -40.88 -2.97 -12.78
CA SER A 649 -41.45 -3.46 -14.03
C SER A 649 -42.52 -2.50 -14.58
N LEU A 650 -43.21 -1.77 -13.69
CA LEU A 650 -44.18 -0.76 -14.06
C LEU A 650 -43.52 0.60 -14.20
N TYR A 651 -44.00 1.41 -15.14
CA TYR A 651 -43.54 2.79 -15.36
C TYR A 651 -44.68 3.71 -15.78
N ALA A 652 -44.55 5.01 -15.58
CA ALA A 652 -45.51 6.00 -16.00
C ALA A 652 -45.38 6.28 -17.51
N ARG A 653 -46.47 6.18 -18.29
CA ARG A 653 -46.49 6.52 -19.70
C ARG A 653 -46.47 8.03 -19.91
N ALA A 654 -45.48 8.51 -20.69
CA ALA A 654 -45.29 9.93 -20.93
C ALA A 654 -46.52 10.57 -21.62
N GLU A 655 -47.14 9.86 -22.57
CA GLU A 655 -48.26 10.35 -23.36
C GLU A 655 -49.53 10.56 -22.53
N THR A 656 -49.63 9.94 -21.38
CA THR A 656 -50.81 10.02 -20.50
C THR A 656 -50.52 10.78 -19.21
N LEU A 657 -49.31 11.37 -19.09
CA LEU A 657 -48.96 12.10 -17.89
C LEU A 657 -49.80 13.38 -17.80
N PRO A 658 -50.49 13.64 -16.66
CA PRO A 658 -51.24 14.88 -16.47
C PRO A 658 -50.34 16.12 -16.54
N ASN A 659 -50.84 17.23 -17.08
CA ASN A 659 -50.09 18.45 -17.26
C ASN A 659 -49.61 19.05 -15.92
N GLU A 660 -50.25 18.71 -14.81
CA GLU A 660 -49.90 19.17 -13.46
C GLU A 660 -48.65 18.48 -12.90
N LEU A 661 -48.24 17.33 -13.50
CA LEU A 661 -47.04 16.58 -13.13
C LEU A 661 -45.92 16.90 -14.11
N LEU A 662 -44.93 17.65 -13.70
CA LEU A 662 -43.73 18.00 -14.47
C LEU A 662 -42.72 16.87 -14.39
N VAL A 663 -42.22 16.38 -15.53
CA VAL A 663 -41.13 15.43 -15.58
C VAL A 663 -39.82 16.15 -15.27
N THR A 664 -39.14 15.75 -14.21
CA THR A 664 -37.89 16.38 -13.74
C THR A 664 -36.65 15.54 -14.02
N ALA A 665 -36.79 14.25 -14.31
CA ALA A 665 -35.71 13.39 -14.77
C ALA A 665 -36.22 12.20 -15.60
N VAL A 666 -35.36 11.70 -16.51
CA VAL A 666 -35.62 10.50 -17.35
C VAL A 666 -34.37 9.61 -17.38
N SER A 667 -34.55 8.33 -17.68
CA SER A 667 -33.43 7.42 -17.91
C SER A 667 -32.92 7.47 -19.35
N GLU A 668 -31.82 6.77 -19.65
CA GLU A 668 -31.27 6.62 -21.01
C GLU A 668 -32.22 5.96 -22.01
N ASP A 669 -33.20 5.20 -21.51
CA ASP A 669 -34.30 4.57 -22.29
C ASP A 669 -35.59 5.43 -22.30
N ASP A 670 -35.48 6.73 -21.99
CA ASP A 670 -36.54 7.75 -21.96
C ASP A 670 -37.72 7.43 -21.02
N VAL A 671 -37.53 6.53 -20.07
CA VAL A 671 -38.55 6.24 -19.03
C VAL A 671 -38.54 7.39 -17.99
N ILE A 672 -39.73 7.84 -17.57
CA ILE A 672 -39.89 8.86 -16.54
C ILE A 672 -39.28 8.33 -15.22
N MET A 673 -38.28 9.06 -14.72
CA MET A 673 -37.56 8.73 -13.50
C MET A 673 -37.87 9.65 -12.31
N ALA A 674 -38.42 10.82 -12.56
CA ALA A 674 -38.90 11.69 -11.51
C ALA A 674 -39.99 12.64 -12.01
N VAL A 675 -40.91 12.94 -11.09
CA VAL A 675 -41.97 13.93 -11.32
C VAL A 675 -42.10 14.86 -10.12
N SER A 676 -42.52 16.10 -10.38
CA SER A 676 -42.91 17.09 -9.36
C SER A 676 -44.23 17.73 -9.78
N HIS A 677 -45.13 17.92 -8.83
CA HIS A 677 -46.37 18.64 -9.09
C HIS A 677 -46.13 20.15 -9.18
N GLU A 678 -46.75 20.83 -10.14
CA GLU A 678 -46.51 22.25 -10.43
C GLU A 678 -46.85 23.18 -9.25
N HIS A 679 -47.91 22.88 -8.48
CA HIS A 679 -48.43 23.76 -7.42
C HIS A 679 -48.42 23.12 -6.01
N LEU A 680 -48.47 21.80 -5.92
CA LEU A 680 -48.52 21.09 -4.64
C LEU A 680 -47.11 20.60 -4.24
N PRO A 681 -46.79 20.48 -2.95
CA PRO A 681 -45.50 19.96 -2.47
C PRO A 681 -45.46 18.45 -2.62
N VAL A 682 -45.54 17.96 -3.86
CA VAL A 682 -45.55 16.55 -4.22
C VAL A 682 -44.37 16.26 -5.17
N HIS A 683 -43.49 15.41 -4.75
CA HIS A 683 -42.31 15.02 -5.52
C HIS A 683 -42.19 13.50 -5.52
N ALA A 684 -41.67 12.90 -6.58
CA ALA A 684 -41.49 11.47 -6.61
C ALA A 684 -40.34 11.06 -7.55
N VAL A 685 -39.71 9.90 -7.24
CA VAL A 685 -38.69 9.26 -8.05
C VAL A 685 -39.05 7.79 -8.34
N GLN A 686 -38.77 7.31 -9.56
CA GLN A 686 -38.99 5.92 -9.95
C GLN A 686 -37.84 5.01 -9.53
N PHE A 687 -36.60 5.56 -9.52
CA PHE A 687 -35.42 4.85 -9.04
C PHE A 687 -35.37 4.83 -7.51
N HIS A 688 -34.46 4.02 -6.98
CA HIS A 688 -34.28 3.83 -5.53
C HIS A 688 -33.06 4.62 -5.03
N PRO A 689 -33.25 5.80 -4.38
CA PRO A 689 -32.13 6.61 -3.88
C PRO A 689 -31.34 5.90 -2.76
N GLU A 690 -31.97 4.96 -2.05
CA GLU A 690 -31.41 4.25 -0.91
C GLU A 690 -30.53 3.05 -1.28
N THR A 691 -30.46 2.67 -2.57
CA THR A 691 -29.78 1.45 -2.99
C THR A 691 -28.27 1.65 -3.18
N ILE A 692 -27.54 0.53 -3.12
CA ILE A 692 -26.08 0.49 -3.34
C ILE A 692 -25.67 1.10 -4.70
N LEU A 693 -26.50 0.96 -5.72
CA LEU A 693 -26.24 1.52 -7.07
C LEU A 693 -26.43 3.03 -7.15
N SER A 694 -26.95 3.67 -6.10
CA SER A 694 -27.14 5.12 -5.94
C SER A 694 -26.15 5.75 -4.96
N LEU A 695 -25.10 4.98 -4.53
CA LEU A 695 -24.11 5.46 -3.57
C LEU A 695 -23.02 6.33 -4.20
N SER A 696 -22.74 6.19 -5.51
CA SER A 696 -21.74 7.00 -6.19
C SER A 696 -22.02 8.50 -5.97
N ASP A 697 -21.00 9.25 -5.58
CA ASP A 697 -21.11 10.68 -5.22
C ASP A 697 -22.18 10.99 -4.17
N GLN A 698 -22.60 9.99 -3.39
CA GLN A 698 -23.68 10.05 -2.40
C GLN A 698 -25.00 10.59 -2.98
N VAL A 699 -25.26 10.31 -4.25
CA VAL A 699 -26.42 10.85 -4.98
C VAL A 699 -27.72 10.62 -4.24
N GLY A 700 -27.97 9.39 -3.76
CA GLY A 700 -29.19 9.07 -3.04
C GLY A 700 -29.36 9.88 -1.76
N LEU A 701 -28.30 10.04 -0.96
CA LEU A 701 -28.32 10.85 0.26
C LEU A 701 -28.50 12.34 -0.04
N ARG A 702 -27.87 12.85 -1.09
CA ARG A 702 -28.01 14.26 -1.54
C ARG A 702 -29.45 14.56 -1.95
N ILE A 703 -30.13 13.65 -2.65
CA ILE A 703 -31.57 13.78 -2.97
C ILE A 703 -32.41 13.89 -1.70
N ILE A 704 -32.13 13.06 -0.69
CA ILE A 704 -32.83 13.12 0.60
C ILE A 704 -32.53 14.42 1.36
N ILE A 705 -31.28 14.91 1.33
CA ILE A 705 -30.92 16.22 1.91
C ILE A 705 -31.68 17.35 1.20
N ASN A 706 -31.70 17.33 -0.14
CA ASN A 706 -32.43 18.31 -0.92
C ASN A 706 -33.93 18.29 -0.64
N LEU A 707 -34.53 17.09 -0.57
CA LEU A 707 -35.93 16.89 -0.16
C LEU A 707 -36.19 17.53 1.21
N MET A 708 -35.36 17.28 2.20
CA MET A 708 -35.52 17.79 3.54
C MET A 708 -35.35 19.33 3.62
N ASN A 709 -34.55 19.93 2.72
CA ASN A 709 -34.44 21.38 2.58
C ASN A 709 -35.71 22.03 2.00
N MET A 710 -36.48 21.29 1.19
CA MET A 710 -37.73 21.76 0.59
C MET A 710 -38.90 21.74 1.58
N VAL A 711 -38.83 20.88 2.60
CA VAL A 711 -39.85 20.80 3.66
C VAL A 711 -39.73 22.02 4.57
N LYS A 712 -40.77 22.83 4.63
CA LYS A 712 -40.83 24.01 5.52
C LYS A 712 -40.95 23.57 6.98
N ASP A 713 -40.31 24.31 7.88
CA ASP A 713 -40.52 24.14 9.31
C ASP A 713 -41.94 24.65 9.65
N ASN A 714 -42.85 23.75 9.91
CA ASN A 714 -44.12 24.09 10.52
C ASN A 714 -43.89 24.16 12.04
N GLY A 715 -43.52 25.36 12.55
CA GLY A 715 -43.22 25.65 13.95
C GLY A 715 -44.34 25.35 14.94
#